data_3c7366cb835fb11bce09b0e8fc4877de
#
_entry.id   3c7366cb835fb11bce09b0e8fc4877de
#
_cell.length_a   1.000
_cell.length_b   1.000
_cell.length_c   1.000
_cell.angle_alpha   90.00
_cell.angle_beta   90.00
_cell.angle_gamma   90.00
#
_symmetry.space_group_name_H-M   'P 1'
#
loop_
_entity.id
_entity.type
_entity.pdbx_description
1 polymer ?
#
loop_
_entity_poly.entity_id
_entity_poly.type
_entity_poly.pdbx_seq_one_letter_code
_entity_poly.pdbx_strand_id
1 'polypeptide(L)'
;MSVEESFAKLCMNETPPSGAVAVKSLVFKPKTAKTATPVPVVVIALHTTNTPSGVVALESGSKDPRLARDELFASFFKCETAKKFTLAHLKNAESPISVLIDDQLVNIDDSTVLQLNDELSIKKDSLFEYLKDFESSSKIVNFAQEVKKEEPKKKAPQAQANAAIEDAKLIGITVDKALDFPGWYSQVLTKGEMLDYYDVSGCYILRPPSYAIWEAIQKYFDAKIKGLGVQNAYFPMFVSSRVLEKEKDHIEGFAPEVAWVTKAGQSELEEPIAIRPTSETVMYPYYAKWIQSYRDLPLKLNQWNSVVRWEFKHPQPFLRTREFLWQEGHTVFLNEKEAQEEVLQILDFYAGVYEELLAVPVVKGKKTEKEKFAGGDFTTTVEGYIPQTGRGIQGATSHHLGQNFSKMFNLSVENPLGPDHPKIFAYQNSWGLSTRVIGVMVMIHSDNKGLVIPPRVSQFQAVVVPVGITKKTSEEQRKKIHEAARDVESRLKKSDVRAFGDYNDNYTPGWKFAQYELKGIPLRVEMGPKDIEESQVTVVRRNDSRKYTVKLSELESRIPEIMDEMHHDLYEKAKESFDTHRVIVNEWKDFVPALNKKNVILAPWCGVMECEEDIKEGSAKKDDGEEFEQDDKAPSMGAKSLCIPFEQPELAAGQKCVKCDREAKQYCMFGRSY
;
A
#
# COMPACT_ATOMS: atom_id res chain seq x y z
N MET A 1 -55.15 8.44 -7.55
CA MET A 1 -54.19 9.22 -6.76
C MET A 1 -52.91 8.41 -6.73
N SER A 2 -51.78 9.02 -7.09
CA SER A 2 -50.51 8.33 -6.95
C SER A 2 -50.16 8.14 -5.46
N VAL A 3 -49.26 7.19 -5.15
CA VAL A 3 -48.80 6.96 -3.77
C VAL A 3 -48.11 8.20 -3.22
N GLU A 4 -47.42 8.93 -4.10
CA GLU A 4 -46.78 10.21 -3.80
C GLU A 4 -47.78 11.31 -3.44
N GLU A 5 -48.89 11.42 -4.18
CA GLU A 5 -49.99 12.37 -3.88
C GLU A 5 -50.65 12.06 -2.53
N SER A 6 -50.77 10.77 -2.16
CA SER A 6 -51.32 10.37 -0.87
C SER A 6 -50.43 10.69 0.29
N PHE A 7 -49.10 10.51 0.14
CA PHE A 7 -48.10 10.88 1.15
C PHE A 7 -47.95 12.41 1.25
N ALA A 8 -47.93 13.09 0.11
CA ALA A 8 -47.84 14.56 0.07
C ALA A 8 -49.00 15.26 0.82
N LYS A 9 -50.19 14.63 0.89
CA LYS A 9 -51.29 15.14 1.69
C LYS A 9 -51.09 15.04 3.20
N LEU A 10 -50.22 14.16 3.66
CA LEU A 10 -49.82 14.03 5.07
C LEU A 10 -48.69 15.01 5.42
N CYS A 11 -47.94 15.47 4.42
CA CYS A 11 -46.86 16.43 4.59
C CYS A 11 -47.35 17.87 4.51
N MET A 12 -46.69 18.74 5.23
CA MET A 12 -46.88 20.17 5.11
C MET A 12 -45.94 20.68 4.00
N ASN A 13 -46.53 21.21 2.91
CA ASN A 13 -45.79 21.74 1.75
C ASN A 13 -45.41 23.20 1.99
N GLU A 14 -44.91 23.55 3.16
CA GLU A 14 -44.41 24.86 3.49
C GLU A 14 -42.99 24.77 4.01
N THR A 15 -42.20 25.83 3.87
CA THR A 15 -40.86 25.91 4.45
C THR A 15 -40.90 25.43 5.91
N PRO A 16 -40.05 24.47 6.31
CA PRO A 16 -40.09 23.93 7.66
C PRO A 16 -40.05 25.01 8.70
N PRO A 17 -40.96 24.98 9.72
CA PRO A 17 -41.02 26.02 10.75
C PRO A 17 -39.70 26.05 11.54
N SER A 18 -39.37 27.24 12.06
CA SER A 18 -38.27 27.41 12.99
C SER A 18 -38.44 26.48 14.20
N GLY A 19 -37.53 25.50 14.35
CA GLY A 19 -37.60 24.47 15.40
C GLY A 19 -38.02 23.08 14.91
N ALA A 20 -38.22 22.88 13.63
CA ALA A 20 -38.43 21.52 13.07
C ALA A 20 -37.20 20.62 13.29
N VAL A 21 -37.46 19.37 13.62
CA VAL A 21 -36.39 18.35 13.87
C VAL A 21 -36.06 17.63 12.59
N ALA A 22 -34.81 17.71 12.15
CA ALA A 22 -34.36 17.07 10.92
C ALA A 22 -34.25 15.53 11.07
N VAL A 23 -34.85 14.81 10.11
CA VAL A 23 -34.87 13.34 10.02
C VAL A 23 -34.21 12.92 8.73
N LYS A 24 -33.44 11.84 8.78
CA LYS A 24 -32.83 11.20 7.59
C LYS A 24 -33.45 9.85 7.32
N SER A 25 -33.60 9.54 6.02
CA SER A 25 -34.01 8.23 5.54
C SER A 25 -32.87 7.60 4.73
N LEU A 26 -32.32 6.50 5.22
CA LEU A 26 -31.22 5.77 4.58
C LEU A 26 -31.67 4.40 4.11
N VAL A 27 -31.26 3.99 2.95
CA VAL A 27 -31.54 2.65 2.41
C VAL A 27 -30.25 1.86 2.35
N PHE A 28 -30.27 0.67 2.95
CA PHE A 28 -29.16 -0.28 2.92
C PHE A 28 -29.50 -1.49 2.07
N LYS A 29 -28.52 -1.92 1.26
CA LYS A 29 -28.57 -3.16 0.49
C LYS A 29 -27.78 -4.25 1.22
N PRO A 30 -28.44 -5.32 1.71
CA PRO A 30 -27.74 -6.47 2.28
C PRO A 30 -26.93 -7.23 1.22
N LYS A 31 -25.87 -7.88 1.63
CA LYS A 31 -25.13 -8.82 0.79
C LYS A 31 -25.93 -10.12 0.66
N THR A 32 -26.36 -10.45 -0.56
CA THR A 32 -27.10 -11.68 -0.88
C THR A 32 -26.34 -12.53 -1.90
N ALA A 33 -26.70 -13.81 -2.03
CA ALA A 33 -26.22 -14.65 -3.12
C ALA A 33 -26.63 -14.08 -4.49
N LYS A 34 -25.86 -14.33 -5.54
CA LYS A 34 -26.11 -13.77 -6.90
C LYS A 34 -27.52 -14.05 -7.46
N THR A 35 -28.17 -15.09 -6.98
CA THR A 35 -29.51 -15.54 -7.42
C THR A 35 -30.68 -15.07 -6.52
N ALA A 36 -30.38 -14.39 -5.40
CA ALA A 36 -31.38 -13.95 -4.45
C ALA A 36 -31.61 -12.43 -4.52
N THR A 37 -32.87 -12.01 -4.57
CA THR A 37 -33.24 -10.59 -4.49
C THR A 37 -32.92 -10.07 -3.09
N PRO A 38 -32.13 -9.00 -2.92
CA PRO A 38 -31.89 -8.44 -1.60
C PRO A 38 -33.15 -7.80 -1.02
N VAL A 39 -33.43 -8.04 0.26
CA VAL A 39 -34.44 -7.32 1.01
C VAL A 39 -33.86 -6.02 1.51
N PRO A 40 -34.22 -4.85 0.98
CA PRO A 40 -33.65 -3.58 1.43
C PRO A 40 -33.99 -3.28 2.89
N VAL A 41 -33.06 -2.65 3.60
CA VAL A 41 -33.28 -2.15 4.96
C VAL A 41 -33.38 -0.64 4.91
N VAL A 42 -34.49 -0.09 5.32
CA VAL A 42 -34.74 1.35 5.39
C VAL A 42 -34.57 1.81 6.83
N VAL A 43 -33.70 2.76 7.07
CA VAL A 43 -33.45 3.36 8.38
C VAL A 43 -34.06 4.76 8.42
N ILE A 44 -34.92 5.01 9.40
CA ILE A 44 -35.51 6.33 9.67
C ILE A 44 -34.97 6.80 11.03
N ALA A 45 -34.16 7.84 11.04
CA ALA A 45 -33.47 8.30 12.24
C ALA A 45 -33.36 9.83 12.30
N LEU A 46 -33.10 10.37 13.48
CA LEU A 46 -32.71 11.78 13.58
C LEU A 46 -31.46 12.04 12.74
N HIS A 47 -31.37 13.23 12.17
CA HIS A 47 -30.18 13.60 11.37
C HIS A 47 -28.89 13.49 12.19
N THR A 48 -28.96 13.77 13.48
CA THR A 48 -27.86 13.73 14.45
C THR A 48 -27.50 12.30 14.91
N THR A 49 -28.40 11.31 14.77
CA THR A 49 -28.14 9.93 15.20
C THR A 49 -27.13 9.29 14.26
N ASN A 50 -26.03 8.75 14.80
CA ASN A 50 -25.14 7.88 14.04
C ASN A 50 -25.82 6.53 13.80
N THR A 51 -25.80 6.03 12.54
CA THR A 51 -26.46 4.77 12.14
C THR A 51 -25.43 3.75 11.64
N PRO A 52 -24.63 3.13 12.53
CA PRO A 52 -23.57 2.20 12.14
C PRO A 52 -24.12 0.98 11.40
N SER A 53 -23.50 0.58 10.30
CA SER A 53 -23.91 -0.59 9.52
C SER A 53 -23.90 -1.89 10.34
N GLY A 54 -23.09 -1.99 11.38
CA GLY A 54 -23.10 -3.11 12.33
C GLY A 54 -24.39 -3.23 13.12
N VAL A 55 -24.97 -2.11 13.59
CA VAL A 55 -26.27 -2.08 14.26
C VAL A 55 -27.39 -2.41 13.27
N VAL A 56 -27.31 -1.85 12.05
CA VAL A 56 -28.25 -2.16 10.98
C VAL A 56 -28.26 -3.66 10.65
N ALA A 57 -27.07 -4.28 10.57
CA ALA A 57 -26.95 -5.72 10.33
C ALA A 57 -27.58 -6.57 11.43
N LEU A 58 -27.26 -6.23 12.70
CA LEU A 58 -27.76 -6.94 13.88
C LEU A 58 -29.30 -6.87 13.95
N GLU A 59 -29.84 -5.67 13.83
CA GLU A 59 -31.25 -5.41 14.07
C GLU A 59 -32.18 -5.87 12.92
N SER A 60 -31.67 -5.84 11.68
CA SER A 60 -32.37 -6.35 10.50
C SER A 60 -32.12 -7.85 10.25
N GLY A 61 -31.19 -8.48 10.95
CA GLY A 61 -30.75 -9.85 10.67
C GLY A 61 -30.07 -10.00 9.31
N SER A 62 -29.63 -8.90 8.69
CA SER A 62 -29.08 -8.88 7.35
C SER A 62 -27.55 -9.01 7.37
N LYS A 63 -26.99 -9.56 6.28
CA LYS A 63 -25.54 -9.76 6.16
C LYS A 63 -24.89 -8.57 5.45
N ASP A 64 -23.89 -7.95 6.07
CA ASP A 64 -23.04 -6.88 5.50
C ASP A 64 -23.84 -5.80 4.73
N PRO A 65 -24.81 -5.09 5.39
CA PRO A 65 -25.61 -4.08 4.72
C PRO A 65 -24.76 -2.85 4.39
N ARG A 66 -24.86 -2.39 3.14
CA ARG A 66 -24.17 -1.19 2.63
C ARG A 66 -25.17 -0.20 2.10
N LEU A 67 -24.87 1.09 2.16
CA LEU A 67 -25.72 2.11 1.58
C LEU A 67 -26.01 1.79 0.12
N ALA A 68 -27.29 1.82 -0.24
CA ALA A 68 -27.79 1.47 -1.56
C ALA A 68 -27.35 2.51 -2.60
N ARG A 69 -27.08 2.05 -3.83
CA ARG A 69 -26.80 2.90 -4.99
C ARG A 69 -28.09 3.14 -5.78
N ASP A 70 -28.07 4.12 -6.68
CA ASP A 70 -29.22 4.54 -7.49
C ASP A 70 -29.91 3.40 -8.24
N GLU A 71 -29.15 2.38 -8.67
CA GLU A 71 -29.68 1.18 -9.33
C GLU A 71 -30.74 0.44 -8.47
N LEU A 72 -30.53 0.37 -7.14
CA LEU A 72 -31.49 -0.25 -6.23
C LEU A 72 -32.75 0.62 -6.09
N PHE A 73 -32.59 1.94 -6.04
CA PHE A 73 -33.73 2.86 -5.95
C PHE A 73 -34.60 2.78 -7.19
N ALA A 74 -34.00 2.74 -8.37
CA ALA A 74 -34.72 2.62 -9.64
C ALA A 74 -35.47 1.27 -9.74
N SER A 75 -34.78 0.17 -9.44
CA SER A 75 -35.34 -1.18 -9.61
C SER A 75 -36.35 -1.56 -8.53
N PHE A 76 -36.16 -1.12 -7.28
CA PHE A 76 -36.94 -1.61 -6.14
C PHE A 76 -38.00 -0.62 -5.65
N PHE A 77 -37.73 0.65 -5.66
CA PHE A 77 -38.61 1.70 -5.17
C PHE A 77 -39.24 2.56 -6.28
N LYS A 78 -38.90 2.30 -7.55
CA LYS A 78 -39.31 3.12 -8.72
C LYS A 78 -38.96 4.59 -8.56
N CYS A 79 -37.77 4.86 -7.95
CA CYS A 79 -37.21 6.17 -7.73
C CYS A 79 -35.89 6.29 -8.48
N GLU A 80 -35.69 7.35 -9.27
CA GLU A 80 -34.52 7.48 -10.16
C GLU A 80 -33.19 7.49 -9.43
N THR A 81 -33.11 8.15 -8.28
CA THR A 81 -31.86 8.31 -7.51
C THR A 81 -32.10 8.31 -6.00
N ALA A 82 -31.08 8.01 -5.23
CA ALA A 82 -31.09 8.13 -3.77
C ALA A 82 -31.48 9.53 -3.28
N LYS A 83 -31.11 10.57 -4.01
CA LYS A 83 -31.44 11.96 -3.66
C LYS A 83 -32.91 12.32 -3.81
N LYS A 84 -33.62 11.65 -4.72
CA LYS A 84 -35.06 11.83 -4.95
C LYS A 84 -35.92 10.92 -4.07
N PHE A 85 -35.31 10.02 -3.31
CA PHE A 85 -36.01 9.07 -2.46
C PHE A 85 -36.73 9.79 -1.30
N THR A 86 -38.01 9.54 -1.16
CA THR A 86 -38.83 9.97 -0.02
C THR A 86 -39.52 8.76 0.59
N LEU A 87 -40.04 8.88 1.79
CA LEU A 87 -40.81 7.79 2.45
C LEU A 87 -42.05 7.36 1.67
N ALA A 88 -42.59 8.19 0.77
CA ALA A 88 -43.66 7.82 -0.13
C ALA A 88 -43.31 6.59 -0.98
N HIS A 89 -42.07 6.48 -1.41
CA HIS A 89 -41.60 5.39 -2.26
C HIS A 89 -41.58 4.01 -1.57
N LEU A 90 -41.73 3.94 -0.22
CA LEU A 90 -41.88 2.66 0.49
C LEU A 90 -43.04 1.83 0.00
N LYS A 91 -44.13 2.46 -0.40
CA LYS A 91 -45.33 1.77 -0.95
C LYS A 91 -45.15 1.25 -2.37
N ASN A 92 -44.09 1.66 -3.07
CA ASN A 92 -43.77 1.18 -4.40
C ASN A 92 -42.90 -0.09 -4.38
N ALA A 93 -42.47 -0.54 -3.19
CA ALA A 93 -41.60 -1.72 -3.07
C ALA A 93 -42.33 -2.99 -3.52
N GLU A 94 -41.74 -3.71 -4.47
CA GLU A 94 -42.33 -4.93 -5.07
C GLU A 94 -42.10 -6.20 -4.21
N SER A 95 -41.35 -6.12 -3.12
CA SER A 95 -41.08 -7.23 -2.19
C SER A 95 -40.96 -6.71 -0.76
N PRO A 96 -40.94 -7.60 0.25
CA PRO A 96 -40.78 -7.19 1.64
C PRO A 96 -39.55 -6.27 1.86
N ILE A 97 -39.73 -5.25 2.68
CA ILE A 97 -38.66 -4.34 3.15
C ILE A 97 -38.53 -4.51 4.66
N SER A 98 -37.36 -4.21 5.21
CA SER A 98 -37.16 -4.08 6.65
C SER A 98 -37.04 -2.61 7.01
N VAL A 99 -37.80 -2.11 7.97
CA VAL A 99 -37.77 -0.71 8.40
C VAL A 99 -37.24 -0.64 9.82
N LEU A 100 -36.15 0.11 10.05
CA LEU A 100 -35.57 0.36 11.36
C LEU A 100 -35.83 1.82 11.75
N ILE A 101 -36.45 2.05 12.90
CA ILE A 101 -36.86 3.36 13.38
C ILE A 101 -36.04 3.68 14.63
N ASP A 102 -35.36 4.83 14.63
CA ASP A 102 -34.56 5.33 15.76
C ASP A 102 -35.43 5.49 17.02
N ASP A 103 -35.01 4.93 18.15
CA ASP A 103 -35.71 5.05 19.43
C ASP A 103 -35.76 6.51 19.92
N GLN A 104 -34.79 7.32 19.58
CA GLN A 104 -34.79 8.74 19.88
C GLN A 104 -35.93 9.47 19.16
N LEU A 105 -36.30 9.03 17.96
CA LEU A 105 -37.44 9.59 17.22
C LEU A 105 -38.79 9.27 17.89
N VAL A 106 -38.86 8.11 18.53
CA VAL A 106 -40.09 7.70 19.27
C VAL A 106 -40.31 8.57 20.50
N ASN A 107 -39.23 9.00 21.15
CA ASN A 107 -39.26 9.75 22.41
C ASN A 107 -39.49 11.26 22.26
N ILE A 108 -39.60 11.78 21.04
CA ILE A 108 -39.96 13.16 20.75
C ILE A 108 -41.46 13.38 20.96
N ASP A 109 -41.90 14.59 21.31
CA ASP A 109 -43.31 14.94 21.44
C ASP A 109 -44.09 14.69 20.11
N ASP A 110 -45.30 14.11 20.21
CA ASP A 110 -46.12 13.75 19.06
C ASP A 110 -46.50 14.91 18.16
N SER A 111 -46.60 16.13 18.73
CA SER A 111 -46.90 17.37 18.01
C SER A 111 -45.69 17.95 17.25
N THR A 112 -44.50 17.38 17.44
CA THR A 112 -43.26 17.90 16.82
C THR A 112 -43.29 17.79 15.32
N VAL A 113 -42.91 18.84 14.63
CA VAL A 113 -42.74 18.85 13.17
C VAL A 113 -41.35 18.26 12.82
N LEU A 114 -41.36 17.24 11.99
CA LEU A 114 -40.20 16.56 11.49
C LEU A 114 -39.88 17.05 10.08
N GLN A 115 -38.66 17.47 9.82
CA GLN A 115 -38.19 17.86 8.49
C GLN A 115 -37.59 16.62 7.81
N LEU A 116 -38.20 16.18 6.71
CA LEU A 116 -37.78 15.01 5.93
C LEU A 116 -36.74 15.38 4.84
N ASN A 117 -36.87 16.57 4.26
CA ASN A 117 -35.93 17.20 3.32
C ASN A 117 -36.17 18.70 3.29
N ASP A 118 -35.56 19.45 2.36
CA ASP A 118 -35.65 20.91 2.26
C ASP A 118 -37.07 21.41 1.95
N GLU A 119 -37.97 20.57 1.39
CA GLU A 119 -39.31 20.93 0.91
C GLU A 119 -40.44 20.23 1.66
N LEU A 120 -40.13 19.15 2.39
CA LEU A 120 -41.12 18.29 3.00
C LEU A 120 -40.95 18.21 4.52
N SER A 121 -41.99 18.53 5.24
CA SER A 121 -42.13 18.30 6.68
C SER A 121 -43.42 17.59 7.04
N ILE A 122 -43.42 16.85 8.14
CA ILE A 122 -44.56 16.06 8.60
C ILE A 122 -44.64 16.11 10.13
N LYS A 123 -45.83 16.06 10.73
CA LYS A 123 -45.94 15.85 12.17
C LYS A 123 -45.52 14.44 12.55
N LYS A 124 -44.93 14.27 13.71
CA LYS A 124 -44.51 12.95 14.19
C LYS A 124 -45.64 11.95 14.23
N ASP A 125 -46.80 12.31 14.79
CA ASP A 125 -47.98 11.46 14.86
C ASP A 125 -48.44 10.97 13.46
N SER A 126 -48.46 11.86 12.48
CA SER A 126 -48.82 11.53 11.09
C SER A 126 -47.79 10.62 10.41
N LEU A 127 -46.49 10.80 10.72
CA LEU A 127 -45.42 9.90 10.24
C LEU A 127 -45.61 8.49 10.81
N PHE A 128 -45.84 8.38 12.12
CA PHE A 128 -46.01 7.08 12.75
C PHE A 128 -47.33 6.40 12.32
N GLU A 129 -48.38 7.17 12.07
CA GLU A 129 -49.63 6.63 11.47
C GLU A 129 -49.36 6.04 10.07
N TYR A 130 -48.58 6.75 9.24
CA TYR A 130 -48.16 6.24 7.93
C TYR A 130 -47.29 4.98 8.05
N LEU A 131 -46.40 4.88 9.03
CA LEU A 131 -45.52 3.74 9.24
C LEU A 131 -46.26 2.50 9.78
N LYS A 132 -47.50 2.61 10.27
CA LYS A 132 -48.35 1.45 10.65
C LYS A 132 -48.58 0.49 9.49
N ASP A 133 -48.62 0.99 8.26
CA ASP A 133 -48.74 0.13 7.07
C ASP A 133 -47.55 -0.84 6.91
N PHE A 134 -46.45 -0.58 7.62
CA PHE A 134 -45.20 -1.36 7.62
C PHE A 134 -44.91 -2.01 8.99
N GLU A 135 -45.85 -2.03 9.93
CA GLU A 135 -45.64 -2.49 11.31
C GLU A 135 -45.05 -3.91 11.38
N SER A 136 -45.49 -4.82 10.51
CA SER A 136 -44.99 -6.20 10.47
C SER A 136 -43.53 -6.32 10.02
N SER A 137 -42.98 -5.29 9.41
CA SER A 137 -41.60 -5.21 8.90
C SER A 137 -40.77 -4.11 9.55
N SER A 138 -41.33 -3.41 10.55
CA SER A 138 -40.67 -2.31 11.25
C SER A 138 -40.18 -2.72 12.64
N LYS A 139 -39.10 -2.13 13.09
CA LYS A 139 -38.51 -2.33 14.40
C LYS A 139 -37.93 -1.02 14.95
N ILE A 140 -38.23 -0.71 16.23
CA ILE A 140 -37.61 0.40 16.93
C ILE A 140 -36.22 -0.03 17.40
N VAL A 141 -35.21 0.80 17.17
CA VAL A 141 -33.79 0.47 17.35
C VAL A 141 -33.06 1.58 18.09
N ASN A 142 -32.33 1.20 19.11
CA ASN A 142 -31.33 2.08 19.73
C ASN A 142 -30.00 2.00 18.94
N PHE A 143 -29.72 3.01 18.12
CA PHE A 143 -28.48 3.05 17.33
C PHE A 143 -27.23 3.41 18.14
N ALA A 144 -27.37 3.87 19.39
CA ALA A 144 -26.25 4.14 20.29
C ALA A 144 -25.74 2.88 21.01
N GLN A 145 -26.43 1.73 20.85
CA GLN A 145 -25.96 0.47 21.45
C GLN A 145 -24.59 0.07 20.90
N GLU A 146 -23.67 -0.27 21.80
CA GLU A 146 -22.43 -0.91 21.39
C GLU A 146 -22.73 -2.31 20.84
N VAL A 147 -22.56 -2.48 19.54
CA VAL A 147 -22.46 -3.81 18.96
C VAL A 147 -21.15 -4.38 19.46
N LYS A 148 -21.20 -5.18 20.54
CA LYS A 148 -20.11 -6.12 20.81
C LYS A 148 -19.97 -6.90 19.51
N LYS A 149 -18.89 -6.69 18.77
CA LYS A 149 -18.51 -7.60 17.69
C LYS A 149 -18.48 -8.98 18.36
N GLU A 150 -19.52 -9.78 18.19
CA GLU A 150 -19.35 -11.22 18.33
C GLU A 150 -18.19 -11.52 17.39
N GLU A 151 -17.09 -12.02 17.94
CA GLU A 151 -16.10 -12.70 17.13
C GLU A 151 -16.91 -13.64 16.22
N PRO A 152 -16.70 -13.60 14.91
CA PRO A 152 -17.49 -14.42 14.01
C PRO A 152 -17.37 -15.84 14.53
N LYS A 153 -18.49 -16.44 14.97
CA LYS A 153 -18.57 -17.87 15.26
C LYS A 153 -18.00 -18.53 14.02
N LYS A 154 -16.76 -19.00 14.12
CA LYS A 154 -16.07 -19.76 13.10
C LYS A 154 -17.04 -20.88 12.72
N LYS A 155 -17.70 -20.75 11.58
CA LYS A 155 -18.18 -21.95 10.88
C LYS A 155 -16.93 -22.79 10.75
N ALA A 156 -16.96 -24.01 11.27
CA ALA A 156 -15.88 -24.95 11.11
C ALA A 156 -15.46 -24.95 9.63
N PRO A 157 -14.22 -24.62 9.29
CA PRO A 157 -13.78 -24.63 7.93
C PRO A 157 -13.59 -26.07 7.51
N GLN A 158 -14.47 -26.58 6.67
CA GLN A 158 -14.07 -27.63 5.77
C GLN A 158 -13.11 -26.95 4.77
N ALA A 159 -11.83 -27.30 4.84
CA ALA A 159 -10.72 -26.93 3.97
C ALA A 159 -9.75 -25.81 4.39
N GLN A 160 -9.82 -25.20 5.58
CA GLN A 160 -8.77 -24.28 6.06
C GLN A 160 -7.99 -24.81 7.29
N ALA A 161 -8.14 -26.08 7.63
CA ALA A 161 -7.47 -26.68 8.78
C ALA A 161 -5.92 -26.74 8.67
N ASN A 162 -5.36 -26.41 7.48
CA ASN A 162 -3.92 -26.55 7.22
C ASN A 162 -3.15 -25.23 7.14
N ALA A 163 -3.82 -24.07 7.31
CA ALA A 163 -3.12 -22.77 7.25
C ALA A 163 -2.46 -22.37 8.58
N ALA A 164 -2.86 -22.98 9.71
CA ALA A 164 -2.27 -22.71 11.01
C ALA A 164 -0.98 -23.53 11.21
N ILE A 165 0.04 -22.88 11.77
CA ILE A 165 1.29 -23.56 12.16
C ILE A 165 1.01 -24.34 13.45
N GLU A 166 1.17 -25.68 13.41
CA GLU A 166 0.80 -26.58 14.52
C GLU A 166 1.51 -26.27 15.85
N ASP A 167 2.74 -25.76 15.79
CA ASP A 167 3.56 -25.41 16.98
C ASP A 167 3.63 -23.91 17.27
N ALA A 168 2.74 -23.09 16.73
CA ALA A 168 2.77 -21.64 16.93
C ALA A 168 2.54 -21.26 18.41
N LYS A 169 3.55 -20.66 19.04
CA LYS A 169 3.41 -20.07 20.38
C LYS A 169 2.52 -18.84 20.31
N LEU A 170 1.79 -18.53 21.40
CA LEU A 170 0.83 -17.42 21.51
C LEU A 170 1.36 -16.05 21.02
N ILE A 171 2.66 -15.80 21.10
CA ILE A 171 3.30 -14.56 20.67
C ILE A 171 3.81 -14.61 19.23
N GLY A 172 3.93 -15.79 18.61
CA GLY A 172 4.51 -15.99 17.28
C GLY A 172 3.51 -15.82 16.14
N ILE A 173 4.00 -16.03 14.91
CA ILE A 173 3.19 -16.11 13.71
C ILE A 173 2.34 -17.38 13.79
N THR A 174 1.04 -17.25 13.54
CA THR A 174 0.07 -18.35 13.64
C THR A 174 -0.46 -18.80 12.28
N VAL A 175 0.00 -18.16 11.21
CA VAL A 175 -0.44 -18.41 9.83
C VAL A 175 0.78 -18.74 8.99
N ASP A 176 0.69 -19.81 8.20
CA ASP A 176 1.77 -20.23 7.31
C ASP A 176 1.87 -19.32 6.08
N LYS A 177 3.09 -18.87 5.77
CA LYS A 177 3.41 -17.99 4.63
C LYS A 177 2.97 -18.57 3.28
N ALA A 178 3.04 -19.91 3.12
CA ALA A 178 2.72 -20.58 1.87
C ALA A 178 1.21 -20.79 1.68
N LEU A 179 0.46 -20.92 2.80
CA LEU A 179 -0.96 -21.27 2.79
C LEU A 179 -1.89 -20.06 2.86
N ASP A 180 -1.50 -19.01 3.62
CA ASP A 180 -2.25 -17.74 3.69
C ASP A 180 -1.26 -16.57 3.72
N PHE A 181 -0.78 -16.19 2.55
CA PHE A 181 0.21 -15.12 2.42
C PHE A 181 -0.29 -13.75 2.90
N PRO A 182 -1.54 -13.31 2.61
CA PRO A 182 -2.04 -12.03 3.13
C PRO A 182 -2.17 -12.01 4.65
N GLY A 183 -2.66 -13.08 5.26
CA GLY A 183 -2.76 -13.21 6.72
C GLY A 183 -1.39 -13.26 7.38
N TRP A 184 -0.46 -14.01 6.81
CA TRP A 184 0.93 -14.04 7.26
C TRP A 184 1.58 -12.65 7.17
N TYR A 185 1.44 -11.95 6.04
CA TYR A 185 2.03 -10.62 5.83
C TYR A 185 1.53 -9.60 6.86
N SER A 186 0.22 -9.59 7.13
CA SER A 186 -0.35 -8.75 8.17
C SER A 186 0.23 -9.07 9.56
N GLN A 187 0.34 -10.37 9.90
CA GLN A 187 0.89 -10.77 11.20
C GLN A 187 2.38 -10.46 11.34
N VAL A 188 3.18 -10.70 10.32
CA VAL A 188 4.62 -10.45 10.39
C VAL A 188 4.93 -8.97 10.58
N LEU A 189 4.16 -8.10 9.97
CA LEU A 189 4.31 -6.65 10.13
C LEU A 189 3.87 -6.14 11.51
N THR A 190 2.71 -6.59 11.98
CA THR A 190 2.14 -6.11 13.25
C THR A 190 2.82 -6.73 14.47
N LYS A 191 3.00 -8.05 14.47
CA LYS A 191 3.68 -8.76 15.57
C LYS A 191 5.19 -8.50 15.58
N GLY A 192 5.80 -8.26 14.40
CA GLY A 192 7.18 -7.82 14.28
C GLY A 192 7.41 -6.36 14.63
N GLU A 193 6.35 -5.64 15.02
CA GLU A 193 6.38 -4.23 15.42
C GLU A 193 6.86 -3.26 14.34
N MET A 194 6.62 -3.59 13.06
CA MET A 194 6.95 -2.71 11.93
C MET A 194 5.94 -1.58 11.76
N LEU A 195 4.65 -1.87 11.96
CA LEU A 195 3.57 -0.91 11.81
C LEU A 195 2.35 -1.27 12.67
N ASP A 196 1.46 -0.29 12.82
CA ASP A 196 0.11 -0.46 13.31
C ASP A 196 -0.91 0.10 12.31
N TYR A 197 -2.12 -0.46 12.33
CA TYR A 197 -3.23 0.04 11.54
C TYR A 197 -3.81 1.30 12.18
N TYR A 198 -4.12 2.27 11.32
CA TYR A 198 -4.75 3.53 11.72
C TYR A 198 -6.23 3.51 11.30
N ASP A 199 -7.05 4.39 11.89
CA ASP A 199 -8.49 4.42 11.63
C ASP A 199 -8.84 4.99 10.23
N VAL A 200 -7.92 5.73 9.61
CA VAL A 200 -8.05 6.13 8.21
C VAL A 200 -7.51 5.02 7.30
N SER A 201 -8.40 4.37 6.57
CA SER A 201 -8.05 3.26 5.70
C SER A 201 -6.95 3.63 4.67
N GLY A 202 -5.91 2.83 4.61
CA GLY A 202 -4.77 3.05 3.71
C GLY A 202 -3.69 3.98 4.26
N CYS A 203 -3.87 4.49 5.48
CA CYS A 203 -2.84 5.17 6.26
C CYS A 203 -2.37 4.24 7.38
N TYR A 204 -1.07 4.25 7.66
CA TYR A 204 -0.46 3.33 8.63
C TYR A 204 0.50 4.08 9.54
N ILE A 205 0.60 3.64 10.78
CA ILE A 205 1.60 4.12 11.72
C ILE A 205 2.87 3.31 11.49
N LEU A 206 3.94 3.96 10.99
CA LEU A 206 5.25 3.32 10.89
C LEU A 206 5.94 3.37 12.26
N ARG A 207 6.22 2.19 12.82
CA ARG A 207 6.90 2.08 14.10
C ARG A 207 8.42 2.23 13.95
N PRO A 208 9.17 2.48 15.04
CA PRO A 208 10.61 2.75 14.96
C PRO A 208 11.44 1.74 14.14
N PRO A 209 11.19 0.41 14.19
CA PRO A 209 11.97 -0.52 13.38
C PRO A 209 11.83 -0.30 11.87
N SER A 210 10.61 -0.02 11.37
CA SER A 210 10.40 0.26 9.94
C SER A 210 10.92 1.64 9.55
N TYR A 211 10.77 2.63 10.43
CA TYR A 211 11.27 3.96 10.17
C TYR A 211 12.81 4.01 10.12
N ALA A 212 13.49 3.23 10.98
CA ALA A 212 14.94 3.09 10.94
C ALA A 212 15.47 2.49 9.60
N ILE A 213 14.71 1.57 9.00
CA ILE A 213 15.02 1.07 7.64
C ILE A 213 14.93 2.21 6.63
N TRP A 214 13.88 3.05 6.74
CA TRP A 214 13.72 4.21 5.87
C TRP A 214 14.86 5.23 6.05
N GLU A 215 15.30 5.50 7.28
CA GLU A 215 16.47 6.35 7.57
C GLU A 215 17.77 5.80 6.96
N ALA A 216 17.96 4.48 7.01
CA ALA A 216 19.11 3.83 6.36
C ALA A 216 19.07 4.01 4.84
N ILE A 217 17.91 3.88 4.23
CA ILE A 217 17.71 4.13 2.79
C ILE A 217 17.97 5.61 2.46
N GLN A 218 17.43 6.53 3.26
CA GLN A 218 17.66 7.96 3.10
C GLN A 218 19.17 8.26 3.13
N LYS A 219 19.87 7.79 4.15
CA LYS A 219 21.33 8.01 4.30
C LYS A 219 22.12 7.52 3.09
N TYR A 220 21.79 6.33 2.61
CA TYR A 220 22.48 5.72 1.46
C TYR A 220 22.21 6.49 0.17
N PHE A 221 20.94 6.72 -0.14
CA PHE A 221 20.52 7.33 -1.39
C PHE A 221 20.88 8.83 -1.45
N ASP A 222 20.67 9.57 -0.35
CA ASP A 222 20.99 10.99 -0.26
C ASP A 222 22.49 11.26 -0.49
N ALA A 223 23.36 10.40 0.05
CA ALA A 223 24.79 10.50 -0.18
C ALA A 223 25.17 10.32 -1.68
N LYS A 224 24.50 9.37 -2.37
CA LYS A 224 24.76 9.10 -3.80
C LYS A 224 24.29 10.26 -4.68
N ILE A 225 23.05 10.78 -4.47
CA ILE A 225 22.53 11.89 -5.30
C ILE A 225 23.24 13.21 -5.05
N LYS A 226 23.71 13.47 -3.83
CA LYS A 226 24.57 14.62 -3.54
C LYS A 226 25.90 14.55 -4.29
N GLY A 227 26.44 13.36 -4.52
CA GLY A 227 27.59 13.15 -5.40
C GLY A 227 27.35 13.59 -6.85
N LEU A 228 26.09 13.63 -7.30
CA LEU A 228 25.67 14.16 -8.61
C LEU A 228 25.35 15.67 -8.58
N GLY A 229 25.55 16.34 -7.45
CA GLY A 229 25.21 17.76 -7.26
C GLY A 229 23.72 18.03 -6.98
N VAL A 230 22.92 17.01 -6.68
CA VAL A 230 21.52 17.18 -6.29
C VAL A 230 21.43 17.79 -4.90
N GLN A 231 20.55 18.77 -4.74
CA GLN A 231 20.30 19.45 -3.46
C GLN A 231 18.91 19.10 -2.94
N ASN A 232 18.76 18.97 -1.63
CA ASN A 232 17.47 18.78 -1.00
C ASN A 232 16.76 20.13 -0.85
N ALA A 233 15.45 20.12 -1.17
CA ALA A 233 14.55 21.25 -1.02
C ALA A 233 13.24 20.81 -0.35
N TYR A 234 12.38 21.75 -0.04
CA TYR A 234 11.02 21.47 0.43
C TYR A 234 10.03 22.37 -0.28
N PHE A 235 9.00 21.77 -0.85
CA PHE A 235 7.88 22.44 -1.48
C PHE A 235 6.58 22.16 -0.71
N PRO A 236 5.60 23.10 -0.73
CA PRO A 236 4.35 22.94 0.02
C PRO A 236 3.60 21.67 -0.35
N MET A 237 2.91 21.08 0.64
CA MET A 237 2.07 19.91 0.43
C MET A 237 0.73 20.24 -0.26
N PHE A 238 0.29 21.48 -0.21
CA PHE A 238 -0.97 21.91 -0.81
C PHE A 238 -0.75 22.41 -2.24
N VAL A 239 -1.65 21.96 -3.13
CA VAL A 239 -1.67 22.33 -4.54
C VAL A 239 -2.99 23.02 -4.84
N SER A 240 -2.96 24.18 -5.50
CA SER A 240 -4.18 24.85 -5.92
C SER A 240 -4.88 24.09 -7.05
N SER A 241 -6.21 24.13 -7.06
CA SER A 241 -7.02 23.50 -8.12
C SER A 241 -6.59 23.94 -9.53
N ARG A 242 -6.35 25.24 -9.72
CA ARG A 242 -5.93 25.83 -11.00
C ARG A 242 -4.63 25.26 -11.56
N VAL A 243 -3.67 24.96 -10.69
CA VAL A 243 -2.37 24.42 -11.11
C VAL A 243 -2.52 22.95 -11.49
N LEU A 244 -3.31 22.20 -10.73
CA LEU A 244 -3.56 20.78 -11.00
C LEU A 244 -4.39 20.56 -12.28
N GLU A 245 -5.39 21.42 -12.52
CA GLU A 245 -6.21 21.36 -13.74
C GLU A 245 -5.39 21.66 -14.98
N LYS A 246 -4.42 22.59 -14.92
CA LYS A 246 -3.52 22.89 -16.03
C LYS A 246 -2.72 21.66 -16.49
N GLU A 247 -2.28 20.81 -15.56
CA GLU A 247 -1.59 19.56 -15.91
C GLU A 247 -2.53 18.54 -16.53
N LYS A 248 -3.74 18.41 -16.00
CA LYS A 248 -4.78 17.52 -16.53
C LYS A 248 -5.15 17.86 -17.97
N ASP A 249 -5.23 19.13 -18.30
CA ASP A 249 -5.59 19.61 -19.65
C ASP A 249 -4.49 19.35 -20.69
N HIS A 250 -3.24 19.17 -20.26
CA HIS A 250 -2.09 18.99 -21.13
C HIS A 250 -1.59 17.54 -21.25
N ILE A 251 -1.99 16.65 -20.31
CA ILE A 251 -1.55 15.26 -20.28
C ILE A 251 -2.77 14.34 -20.35
N GLU A 252 -2.96 13.73 -21.52
CA GLU A 252 -4.01 12.75 -21.74
C GLU A 252 -3.81 11.55 -20.78
N GLY A 253 -4.87 11.18 -20.07
CA GLY A 253 -4.84 10.08 -19.08
C GLY A 253 -4.30 10.44 -17.69
N PHE A 254 -3.86 11.69 -17.48
CA PHE A 254 -3.46 12.15 -16.15
C PHE A 254 -4.68 12.63 -15.34
N ALA A 255 -5.16 11.79 -14.49
CA ALA A 255 -6.21 12.13 -13.51
C ALA A 255 -5.93 11.43 -12.16
N PRO A 256 -4.94 11.89 -11.40
CA PRO A 256 -4.68 11.32 -10.10
C PRO A 256 -5.89 11.50 -9.19
N GLU A 257 -6.32 10.44 -8.51
CA GLU A 257 -7.30 10.56 -7.42
C GLU A 257 -6.65 11.31 -6.25
N VAL A 258 -6.88 12.62 -6.18
CA VAL A 258 -6.34 13.48 -5.14
C VAL A 258 -7.29 13.60 -3.97
N ALA A 259 -6.75 13.82 -2.77
CA ALA A 259 -7.53 14.22 -1.62
C ALA A 259 -7.68 15.74 -1.62
N TRP A 260 -8.92 16.22 -1.49
CA TRP A 260 -9.26 17.64 -1.50
C TRP A 260 -9.55 18.16 -0.12
N VAL A 261 -8.99 19.31 0.21
CA VAL A 261 -9.35 20.10 1.39
C VAL A 261 -10.31 21.20 0.94
N THR A 262 -11.55 21.12 1.42
CA THR A 262 -12.63 22.05 1.06
C THR A 262 -13.00 22.99 2.18
N LYS A 263 -12.58 22.71 3.44
CA LYS A 263 -12.91 23.48 4.64
C LYS A 263 -11.68 23.85 5.44
N ALA A 264 -11.73 25.02 6.06
CA ALA A 264 -10.84 25.45 7.13
C ALA A 264 -11.68 25.68 8.41
N GLY A 265 -11.58 24.77 9.37
CA GLY A 265 -12.51 24.74 10.51
C GLY A 265 -13.95 24.45 10.03
N GLN A 266 -14.87 25.37 10.29
CA GLN A 266 -16.28 25.27 9.87
C GLN A 266 -16.58 26.01 8.57
N SER A 267 -15.64 26.77 8.04
CA SER A 267 -15.85 27.60 6.83
C SER A 267 -15.39 26.86 5.59
N GLU A 268 -16.16 26.94 4.51
CA GLU A 268 -15.73 26.49 3.18
C GLU A 268 -14.58 27.39 2.70
N LEU A 269 -13.62 26.80 1.99
CA LEU A 269 -12.60 27.54 1.28
C LEU A 269 -13.20 28.13 -0.02
N GLU A 270 -12.79 29.32 -0.40
CA GLU A 270 -13.19 29.94 -1.67
C GLU A 270 -12.76 29.06 -2.87
N GLU A 271 -11.58 28.47 -2.80
CA GLU A 271 -11.08 27.49 -3.75
C GLU A 271 -10.63 26.23 -2.99
N PRO A 272 -11.09 25.03 -3.37
CA PRO A 272 -10.53 23.78 -2.86
C PRO A 272 -9.03 23.67 -3.16
N ILE A 273 -8.30 23.10 -2.23
CA ILE A 273 -6.88 22.79 -2.41
C ILE A 273 -6.64 21.30 -2.32
N ALA A 274 -5.78 20.76 -3.18
CA ALA A 274 -5.41 19.35 -3.19
C ALA A 274 -4.23 19.07 -2.25
N ILE A 275 -4.19 17.89 -1.67
CA ILE A 275 -2.96 17.37 -1.07
C ILE A 275 -2.13 16.76 -2.20
N ARG A 276 -0.85 17.10 -2.30
CA ARG A 276 0.04 16.69 -3.39
C ARG A 276 0.05 15.17 -3.61
N PRO A 277 -0.23 14.69 -4.84
CA PRO A 277 0.00 13.31 -5.25
C PRO A 277 1.43 13.08 -5.77
N THR A 278 2.05 14.15 -6.26
CA THR A 278 3.41 14.32 -6.75
C THR A 278 3.65 15.83 -6.88
N SER A 279 4.87 16.28 -7.13
CA SER A 279 5.20 17.70 -6.98
C SER A 279 5.56 18.45 -8.27
N GLU A 280 5.44 17.85 -9.45
CA GLU A 280 5.72 18.49 -10.74
C GLU A 280 4.97 19.81 -10.88
N THR A 281 3.67 19.81 -10.60
CA THR A 281 2.79 20.99 -10.68
C THR A 281 3.18 22.10 -9.72
N VAL A 282 3.73 21.75 -8.56
CA VAL A 282 4.19 22.73 -7.56
C VAL A 282 5.57 23.26 -7.91
N MET A 283 6.48 22.41 -8.39
CA MET A 283 7.89 22.72 -8.58
C MET A 283 8.16 23.47 -9.90
N TYR A 284 7.59 23.02 -11.01
CA TYR A 284 7.98 23.52 -12.34
C TYR A 284 7.61 24.98 -12.63
N PRO A 285 6.50 25.53 -12.13
CA PRO A 285 6.25 26.98 -12.24
C PRO A 285 7.32 27.82 -11.53
N TYR A 286 7.90 27.32 -10.45
CA TYR A 286 8.99 28.01 -9.74
C TYR A 286 10.34 27.81 -10.42
N TYR A 287 10.59 26.64 -11.02
CA TYR A 287 11.76 26.43 -11.86
C TYR A 287 11.80 27.42 -13.02
N ALA A 288 10.67 27.65 -13.68
CA ALA A 288 10.56 28.63 -14.75
C ALA A 288 10.84 30.08 -14.28
N LYS A 289 10.62 30.40 -13.00
CA LYS A 289 10.98 31.69 -12.40
C LYS A 289 12.45 31.78 -12.01
N TRP A 290 13.02 30.67 -11.51
CA TRP A 290 14.40 30.66 -11.00
C TRP A 290 15.44 30.55 -12.12
N ILE A 291 15.14 29.79 -13.18
CA ILE A 291 16.01 29.58 -14.32
C ILE A 291 15.81 30.74 -15.29
N GLN A 292 16.74 31.68 -15.27
CA GLN A 292 16.70 32.87 -16.12
C GLN A 292 17.63 32.73 -17.34
N SER A 293 18.63 31.88 -17.26
CA SER A 293 19.67 31.71 -18.28
C SER A 293 20.08 30.22 -18.34
N TYR A 294 20.64 29.83 -19.50
CA TYR A 294 21.27 28.49 -19.64
C TYR A 294 22.40 28.25 -18.64
N ARG A 295 22.96 29.32 -18.04
CA ARG A 295 24.02 29.22 -17.01
C ARG A 295 23.50 28.78 -15.65
N ASP A 296 22.18 28.83 -15.45
CA ASP A 296 21.53 28.35 -14.23
C ASP A 296 21.28 26.82 -14.27
N LEU A 297 21.61 26.19 -15.42
CA LEU A 297 21.47 24.76 -15.63
C LEU A 297 22.81 24.01 -15.45
N PRO A 298 22.79 22.77 -14.96
CA PRO A 298 21.61 22.02 -14.53
C PRO A 298 21.09 22.46 -13.17
N LEU A 299 19.75 22.49 -12.99
CA LEU A 299 19.11 22.59 -11.69
C LEU A 299 18.68 21.19 -11.24
N LYS A 300 19.14 20.76 -10.08
CA LYS A 300 18.94 19.40 -9.57
C LYS A 300 18.41 19.43 -8.14
N LEU A 301 17.11 19.16 -7.96
CA LEU A 301 16.50 19.17 -6.64
C LEU A 301 15.85 17.81 -6.32
N ASN A 302 15.90 17.47 -5.05
CA ASN A 302 15.23 16.35 -4.43
C ASN A 302 14.45 16.81 -3.20
N GLN A 303 13.35 16.16 -2.88
CA GLN A 303 12.71 16.32 -1.58
C GLN A 303 12.32 14.97 -0.98
N TRP A 304 12.52 14.86 0.34
CA TRP A 304 12.03 13.78 1.18
C TRP A 304 10.71 14.23 1.79
N ASN A 305 9.60 13.58 1.43
CA ASN A 305 8.28 14.02 1.85
C ASN A 305 7.27 12.86 1.92
N SER A 306 6.02 13.18 2.20
CA SER A 306 4.88 12.31 2.03
C SER A 306 3.98 12.83 0.91
N VAL A 307 3.31 11.91 0.23
CA VAL A 307 2.27 12.20 -0.77
C VAL A 307 1.02 11.40 -0.47
N VAL A 308 -0.11 11.87 -1.01
CA VAL A 308 -1.41 11.21 -0.84
C VAL A 308 -1.99 10.89 -2.21
N ARG A 309 -2.32 9.60 -2.43
CA ARG A 309 -2.99 9.09 -3.62
C ARG A 309 -4.19 8.26 -3.19
N TRP A 310 -5.41 8.76 -3.44
CA TRP A 310 -6.64 8.14 -2.94
C TRP A 310 -7.22 7.07 -3.88
N GLU A 311 -6.42 6.59 -4.81
CA GLU A 311 -6.80 5.70 -5.91
C GLU A 311 -7.05 4.23 -5.51
N PHE A 312 -6.60 3.80 -4.33
CA PHE A 312 -6.64 2.39 -3.95
C PHE A 312 -7.94 2.00 -3.24
N LYS A 313 -8.70 1.07 -3.83
CA LYS A 313 -9.89 0.47 -3.20
C LYS A 313 -9.52 -0.51 -2.08
N HIS A 314 -8.39 -1.22 -2.24
CA HIS A 314 -7.88 -2.23 -1.30
C HIS A 314 -6.44 -1.92 -0.92
N PRO A 315 -6.22 -1.02 0.06
CA PRO A 315 -4.88 -0.71 0.53
C PRO A 315 -4.18 -1.92 1.14
N GLN A 316 -2.88 -2.02 0.90
CA GLN A 316 -1.99 -3.02 1.51
C GLN A 316 -0.78 -2.31 2.12
N PRO A 317 -0.38 -2.65 3.36
CA PRO A 317 0.75 -2.03 4.02
C PRO A 317 2.01 -2.01 3.14
N PHE A 318 2.67 -0.86 3.08
CA PHE A 318 3.83 -0.55 2.25
C PHE A 318 3.61 -0.61 0.73
N LEU A 319 2.80 -1.52 0.20
CA LEU A 319 2.69 -1.75 -1.25
C LEU A 319 1.71 -0.81 -1.93
N ARG A 320 0.54 -0.61 -1.33
CA ARG A 320 -0.56 0.22 -1.83
C ARG A 320 -1.18 0.99 -0.68
N THR A 321 -0.59 2.11 -0.37
CA THR A 321 -1.02 2.98 0.71
C THR A 321 -1.54 4.29 0.16
N ARG A 322 -2.51 4.90 0.81
CA ARG A 322 -3.06 6.19 0.40
C ARG A 322 -2.13 7.34 0.76
N GLU A 323 -1.43 7.22 1.87
CA GLU A 323 -0.33 8.08 2.26
C GLU A 323 0.95 7.25 2.36
N PHE A 324 2.06 7.75 1.81
CA PHE A 324 3.36 7.09 1.91
C PHE A 324 4.51 8.10 1.91
N LEU A 325 5.59 7.70 2.56
CA LEU A 325 6.86 8.41 2.49
C LEU A 325 7.60 8.00 1.22
N TRP A 326 8.25 8.97 0.61
CA TRP A 326 9.09 8.76 -0.55
C TRP A 326 10.16 9.85 -0.66
N GLN A 327 11.01 9.71 -1.64
CA GLN A 327 11.77 10.80 -2.21
C GLN A 327 11.29 11.02 -3.65
N GLU A 328 11.31 12.25 -4.09
CA GLU A 328 11.10 12.65 -5.46
C GLU A 328 12.19 13.62 -5.89
N GLY A 329 12.86 13.26 -6.97
CA GLY A 329 13.85 14.12 -7.59
C GLY A 329 13.30 14.72 -8.87
N HIS A 330 13.61 16.00 -9.10
CA HIS A 330 13.18 16.75 -10.27
C HIS A 330 14.36 17.58 -10.75
N THR A 331 14.84 17.26 -11.94
CA THR A 331 16.07 17.84 -12.48
C THR A 331 15.84 18.45 -13.86
N VAL A 332 16.63 19.47 -14.16
CA VAL A 332 16.53 20.25 -15.39
C VAL A 332 17.89 20.42 -16.03
N PHE A 333 17.96 20.16 -17.32
CA PHE A 333 19.19 20.18 -18.10
C PHE A 333 19.05 21.01 -19.36
N LEU A 334 20.16 21.53 -19.84
CA LEU A 334 20.24 22.15 -21.16
C LEU A 334 20.30 21.10 -22.29
N ASN A 335 21.01 20.01 -22.04
CA ASN A 335 21.30 18.97 -23.02
C ASN A 335 20.54 17.68 -22.74
N GLU A 336 19.94 17.11 -23.76
CA GLU A 336 19.18 15.86 -23.68
C GLU A 336 20.06 14.69 -23.21
N LYS A 337 21.27 14.59 -23.76
CA LYS A 337 22.20 13.51 -23.40
C LYS A 337 22.51 13.47 -21.92
N GLU A 338 22.81 14.63 -21.29
CA GLU A 338 23.09 14.71 -19.86
C GLU A 338 21.86 14.31 -19.03
N ALA A 339 20.66 14.69 -19.48
CA ALA A 339 19.42 14.30 -18.83
C ALA A 339 19.21 12.77 -18.90
N GLN A 340 19.41 12.15 -20.07
CA GLN A 340 19.28 10.70 -20.23
C GLN A 340 20.34 9.92 -19.43
N GLU A 341 21.57 10.41 -19.36
CA GLU A 341 22.63 9.80 -18.53
C GLU A 341 22.25 9.79 -17.04
N GLU A 342 21.69 10.90 -16.52
CA GLU A 342 21.21 10.95 -15.14
C GLU A 342 20.10 9.96 -14.86
N VAL A 343 19.14 9.78 -15.79
CA VAL A 343 18.04 8.79 -15.65
C VAL A 343 18.60 7.40 -15.34
N LEU A 344 19.65 6.98 -16.05
CA LEU A 344 20.29 5.68 -15.87
C LEU A 344 21.11 5.61 -14.58
N GLN A 345 21.84 6.69 -14.23
CA GLN A 345 22.58 6.75 -12.97
C GLN A 345 21.67 6.65 -11.75
N ILE A 346 20.53 7.33 -11.77
CA ILE A 346 19.52 7.24 -10.71
C ILE A 346 18.94 5.83 -10.64
N LEU A 347 18.68 5.20 -11.78
CA LEU A 347 18.19 3.82 -11.82
C LEU A 347 19.18 2.85 -11.18
N ASP A 348 20.49 3.04 -11.41
CA ASP A 348 21.56 2.25 -10.78
C ASP A 348 21.58 2.47 -9.26
N PHE A 349 21.33 3.68 -8.79
CA PHE A 349 21.23 3.94 -7.35
C PHE A 349 20.01 3.26 -6.73
N TYR A 350 18.88 3.20 -7.45
CA TYR A 350 17.71 2.45 -7.01
C TYR A 350 17.97 0.95 -6.97
N ALA A 351 18.64 0.40 -7.98
CA ALA A 351 19.07 -0.99 -7.94
C ALA A 351 19.96 -1.25 -6.72
N GLY A 352 20.91 -0.33 -6.42
CA GLY A 352 21.75 -0.40 -5.25
C GLY A 352 21.00 -0.38 -3.91
N VAL A 353 19.89 0.38 -3.79
CA VAL A 353 19.03 0.32 -2.60
C VAL A 353 18.49 -1.09 -2.40
N TYR A 354 18.01 -1.72 -3.45
CA TYR A 354 17.49 -3.09 -3.38
C TYR A 354 18.59 -4.12 -3.11
N GLU A 355 19.64 -4.11 -3.91
CA GLU A 355 20.68 -5.15 -3.91
C GLU A 355 21.68 -4.98 -2.75
N GLU A 356 22.24 -3.77 -2.59
CA GLU A 356 23.29 -3.52 -1.60
C GLU A 356 22.73 -3.35 -0.17
N LEU A 357 21.55 -2.72 0.00
CA LEU A 357 20.99 -2.51 1.33
C LEU A 357 20.01 -3.60 1.75
N LEU A 358 19.07 -3.95 0.86
CA LEU A 358 17.95 -4.80 1.20
C LEU A 358 18.17 -6.28 0.83
N ALA A 359 19.30 -6.60 0.20
CA ALA A 359 19.61 -7.95 -0.29
C ALA A 359 18.52 -8.51 -1.22
N VAL A 360 17.90 -7.67 -2.05
CA VAL A 360 16.81 -8.01 -2.97
C VAL A 360 17.30 -7.84 -4.41
N PRO A 361 17.33 -8.90 -5.21
CA PRO A 361 17.67 -8.82 -6.63
C PRO A 361 16.58 -8.11 -7.41
N VAL A 362 16.95 -7.30 -8.40
CA VAL A 362 16.03 -6.59 -9.29
C VAL A 362 16.50 -6.65 -10.74
N VAL A 363 15.56 -6.47 -11.67
CA VAL A 363 15.83 -6.33 -13.10
C VAL A 363 15.65 -4.87 -13.49
N LYS A 364 16.68 -4.29 -14.12
CA LYS A 364 16.61 -2.95 -14.71
C LYS A 364 16.08 -3.02 -16.13
N GLY A 365 15.16 -2.12 -16.47
CA GLY A 365 14.60 -2.08 -17.81
C GLY A 365 13.87 -0.79 -18.11
N LYS A 366 13.30 -0.73 -19.32
CA LYS A 366 12.47 0.35 -19.81
C LYS A 366 11.01 -0.07 -19.80
N LYS A 367 10.10 0.82 -19.39
CA LYS A 367 8.65 0.60 -19.51
C LYS A 367 8.23 0.64 -20.98
N THR A 368 7.16 -0.07 -21.31
CA THR A 368 6.51 0.03 -22.62
C THR A 368 5.87 1.41 -22.78
N GLU A 369 5.50 1.77 -24.01
CA GLU A 369 4.80 3.03 -24.29
C GLU A 369 3.49 3.17 -23.51
N LYS A 370 2.82 2.04 -23.22
CA LYS A 370 1.59 1.98 -22.44
C LYS A 370 1.79 2.19 -20.95
N GLU A 371 2.88 1.66 -20.40
CA GLU A 371 3.15 1.66 -18.97
C GLU A 371 4.13 2.77 -18.53
N LYS A 372 4.62 3.59 -19.47
CA LYS A 372 5.48 4.73 -19.15
C LYS A 372 4.71 5.82 -18.40
N PHE A 373 5.43 6.68 -17.71
CA PHE A 373 4.88 7.85 -17.04
C PHE A 373 4.18 8.77 -18.06
N ALA A 374 2.94 9.18 -17.77
CA ALA A 374 2.16 10.05 -18.64
C ALA A 374 2.87 11.40 -18.83
N GLY A 375 3.06 11.81 -20.06
CA GLY A 375 3.80 13.01 -20.43
C GLY A 375 5.32 12.86 -20.45
N GLY A 376 5.88 11.69 -20.16
CA GLY A 376 7.31 11.41 -20.30
C GLY A 376 7.67 10.86 -21.67
N ASP A 377 8.91 11.06 -22.10
CA ASP A 377 9.44 10.44 -23.33
C ASP A 377 9.69 8.95 -23.10
N PHE A 378 10.34 8.60 -21.98
CA PHE A 378 10.47 7.22 -21.56
C PHE A 378 10.61 7.09 -20.03
N THR A 379 10.30 5.92 -19.55
CA THR A 379 10.44 5.53 -18.12
C THR A 379 11.37 4.35 -17.99
N THR A 380 12.35 4.44 -17.11
CA THR A 380 13.13 3.29 -16.65
C THR A 380 12.66 2.82 -15.29
N THR A 381 12.87 1.55 -14.98
CA THR A 381 12.33 0.92 -13.78
C THR A 381 13.27 -0.15 -13.25
N VAL A 382 13.20 -0.40 -11.94
CA VAL A 382 13.70 -1.62 -11.31
C VAL A 382 12.52 -2.49 -10.93
N GLU A 383 12.53 -3.76 -11.37
CA GLU A 383 11.44 -4.71 -11.14
C GLU A 383 11.93 -5.85 -10.25
N GLY A 384 11.20 -6.08 -9.16
CA GLY A 384 11.41 -7.20 -8.26
C GLY A 384 10.39 -8.33 -8.48
N TYR A 385 10.58 -9.42 -7.75
CA TYR A 385 9.74 -10.60 -7.82
C TYR A 385 9.42 -11.12 -6.41
N ILE A 386 8.14 -11.44 -6.17
CA ILE A 386 7.68 -12.02 -4.92
C ILE A 386 7.38 -13.50 -5.12
N PRO A 387 8.28 -14.40 -4.67
CA PRO A 387 8.20 -15.84 -5.00
C PRO A 387 6.90 -16.49 -4.56
N GLN A 388 6.39 -16.12 -3.39
CA GLN A 388 5.22 -16.75 -2.79
C GLN A 388 3.95 -16.56 -3.63
N THR A 389 3.81 -15.40 -4.28
CA THR A 389 2.64 -15.09 -5.10
C THR A 389 2.90 -15.18 -6.59
N GLY A 390 4.16 -15.31 -7.01
CA GLY A 390 4.55 -15.29 -8.41
C GLY A 390 4.33 -13.94 -9.10
N ARG A 391 4.34 -12.84 -8.33
CA ARG A 391 4.05 -11.50 -8.85
C ARG A 391 5.31 -10.67 -9.00
N GLY A 392 5.38 -9.95 -10.11
CA GLY A 392 6.30 -8.85 -10.25
C GLY A 392 5.88 -7.65 -9.41
N ILE A 393 6.84 -6.83 -9.04
CA ILE A 393 6.59 -5.57 -8.34
C ILE A 393 7.54 -4.50 -8.84
N GLN A 394 6.96 -3.35 -9.21
CA GLN A 394 7.73 -2.16 -9.55
C GLN A 394 8.38 -1.60 -8.28
N GLY A 395 9.71 -1.57 -8.29
CA GLY A 395 10.49 -1.13 -7.15
C GLY A 395 10.67 0.37 -7.07
N ALA A 396 11.11 0.99 -8.15
CA ALA A 396 11.30 2.43 -8.31
C ALA A 396 11.36 2.79 -9.79
N THR A 397 11.17 4.08 -10.12
CA THR A 397 11.19 4.57 -11.49
C THR A 397 12.03 5.83 -11.64
N SER A 398 12.68 5.93 -12.79
CA SER A 398 13.39 7.13 -13.22
C SER A 398 12.92 7.49 -14.64
N HIS A 399 12.36 8.69 -14.79
CA HIS A 399 11.67 9.13 -15.99
C HIS A 399 12.48 10.21 -16.71
N HIS A 400 12.65 10.05 -18.02
CA HIS A 400 13.03 11.14 -18.90
C HIS A 400 11.76 11.82 -19.40
N LEU A 401 11.54 13.06 -19.00
CA LEU A 401 10.35 13.83 -19.37
C LEU A 401 10.52 14.56 -20.71
N GLY A 402 11.74 14.53 -21.28
CA GLY A 402 12.05 15.30 -22.47
C GLY A 402 11.80 16.79 -22.27
N GLN A 403 11.11 17.41 -23.21
CA GLN A 403 10.72 18.82 -23.17
C GLN A 403 9.21 19.02 -22.94
N ASN A 404 8.46 17.99 -22.62
CA ASN A 404 7.00 18.08 -22.55
C ASN A 404 6.54 19.01 -21.43
N PHE A 405 7.06 18.82 -20.21
CA PHE A 405 6.74 19.68 -19.07
C PHE A 405 7.36 21.08 -19.20
N SER A 406 8.56 21.21 -19.76
CA SER A 406 9.18 22.52 -19.97
C SER A 406 8.39 23.38 -20.95
N LYS A 407 7.79 22.80 -21.99
CA LYS A 407 6.86 23.49 -22.88
C LYS A 407 5.57 23.88 -22.17
N MET A 408 5.00 22.98 -21.36
CA MET A 408 3.77 23.22 -20.60
C MET A 408 3.92 24.39 -19.61
N PHE A 409 5.05 24.43 -18.88
CA PHE A 409 5.32 25.44 -17.85
C PHE A 409 6.16 26.61 -18.34
N ASN A 410 6.43 26.68 -19.67
CA ASN A 410 7.25 27.72 -20.32
C ASN A 410 8.65 27.85 -19.71
N LEU A 411 9.30 26.72 -19.42
CA LEU A 411 10.65 26.67 -18.90
C LEU A 411 11.63 26.64 -20.08
N SER A 412 12.01 27.84 -20.54
CA SER A 412 12.91 28.02 -21.68
C SER A 412 14.02 29.01 -21.36
N VAL A 413 15.18 28.80 -21.92
CA VAL A 413 16.38 29.62 -21.72
C VAL A 413 16.88 30.17 -23.06
N GLU A 414 17.70 31.20 -23.00
CA GLU A 414 18.40 31.73 -24.18
C GLU A 414 19.32 30.66 -24.77
N ASN A 415 19.42 30.68 -26.09
CA ASN A 415 20.29 29.77 -26.81
C ASN A 415 21.75 30.15 -26.57
N PRO A 416 22.63 29.24 -26.16
CA PRO A 416 24.07 29.52 -25.99
C PRO A 416 24.76 29.99 -27.27
N LEU A 417 24.16 29.72 -28.43
CA LEU A 417 24.67 30.17 -29.75
C LEU A 417 24.43 31.66 -30.02
N GLY A 418 23.67 32.35 -29.17
CA GLY A 418 23.44 33.79 -29.26
C GLY A 418 21.98 34.19 -29.47
N PRO A 419 21.69 35.50 -29.38
CA PRO A 419 20.32 36.05 -29.39
C PRO A 419 19.56 35.87 -30.68
N ASP A 420 20.26 35.61 -31.78
CA ASP A 420 19.66 35.38 -33.11
C ASP A 420 19.09 33.95 -33.24
N HIS A 421 19.31 33.10 -32.24
CA HIS A 421 18.77 31.74 -32.20
C HIS A 421 17.54 31.66 -31.30
N PRO A 422 16.55 30.79 -31.63
CA PRO A 422 15.35 30.63 -30.84
C PRO A 422 15.74 30.09 -29.42
N LYS A 423 14.93 30.46 -28.43
CA LYS A 423 15.06 29.90 -27.04
C LYS A 423 14.95 28.39 -27.07
N ILE A 424 15.64 27.77 -26.16
CA ILE A 424 15.64 26.29 -25.96
C ILE A 424 14.76 25.98 -24.78
N PHE A 425 13.79 25.08 -24.95
CA PHE A 425 13.10 24.45 -23.82
C PHE A 425 14.03 23.46 -23.15
N ALA A 426 14.08 23.49 -21.82
CA ALA A 426 14.94 22.61 -21.05
C ALA A 426 14.46 21.15 -21.10
N TYR A 427 15.42 20.22 -20.93
CA TYR A 427 15.12 18.79 -20.73
C TYR A 427 14.96 18.51 -19.24
N GLN A 428 13.98 17.70 -18.90
CA GLN A 428 13.64 17.41 -17.51
C GLN A 428 13.61 15.91 -17.21
N ASN A 429 13.95 15.58 -15.97
CA ASN A 429 13.76 14.24 -15.43
C ASN A 429 12.96 14.33 -14.14
N SER A 430 12.21 13.26 -13.83
CA SER A 430 11.65 13.01 -12.50
C SER A 430 11.91 11.57 -12.08
N TRP A 431 12.16 11.34 -10.81
CA TRP A 431 12.49 10.02 -10.29
C TRP A 431 12.09 9.87 -8.83
N GLY A 432 11.62 8.67 -8.47
CA GLY A 432 11.05 8.42 -7.15
C GLY A 432 11.22 6.99 -6.63
N LEU A 433 11.39 6.90 -5.32
CA LEU A 433 11.44 5.67 -4.55
C LEU A 433 10.67 5.88 -3.24
N SER A 434 9.81 4.93 -2.90
CA SER A 434 8.92 5.01 -1.72
C SER A 434 9.21 3.92 -0.69
N THR A 435 8.53 4.01 0.45
CA THR A 435 8.54 2.98 1.50
C THR A 435 8.02 1.60 1.05
N ARG A 436 7.52 1.47 -0.20
CA ARG A 436 7.20 0.17 -0.83
C ARG A 436 8.36 -0.82 -0.73
N VAL A 437 9.60 -0.35 -0.84
CA VAL A 437 10.82 -1.17 -0.76
C VAL A 437 10.89 -1.99 0.54
N ILE A 438 10.36 -1.47 1.65
CA ILE A 438 10.32 -2.15 2.94
C ILE A 438 9.38 -3.36 2.87
N GLY A 439 8.20 -3.19 2.28
CA GLY A 439 7.26 -4.29 2.07
C GLY A 439 7.83 -5.39 1.19
N VAL A 440 8.51 -5.03 0.10
CA VAL A 440 9.18 -5.99 -0.80
C VAL A 440 10.22 -6.82 -0.04
N MET A 441 11.08 -6.16 0.73
CA MET A 441 12.09 -6.83 1.56
C MET A 441 11.46 -7.82 2.55
N VAL A 442 10.40 -7.40 3.26
CA VAL A 442 9.68 -8.26 4.22
C VAL A 442 9.07 -9.47 3.53
N MET A 443 8.41 -9.28 2.39
CA MET A 443 7.79 -10.37 1.63
C MET A 443 8.80 -11.41 1.14
N ILE A 444 10.00 -10.98 0.77
CA ILE A 444 11.04 -11.88 0.23
C ILE A 444 11.74 -12.62 1.36
N HIS A 445 12.25 -11.93 2.38
CA HIS A 445 13.17 -12.52 3.35
C HIS A 445 12.49 -13.12 4.57
N SER A 446 11.37 -12.56 5.04
CA SER A 446 10.71 -13.00 6.28
C SER A 446 10.07 -14.38 6.14
N ASP A 447 9.97 -15.10 7.26
CA ASP A 447 9.55 -16.49 7.32
C ASP A 447 8.40 -16.72 8.35
N ASN A 448 8.08 -17.96 8.64
CA ASN A 448 7.03 -18.33 9.59
C ASN A 448 7.41 -18.09 11.08
N LYS A 449 8.67 -17.74 11.36
CA LYS A 449 9.09 -17.32 12.72
C LYS A 449 8.93 -15.82 12.92
N GLY A 450 8.82 -15.03 11.85
CA GLY A 450 8.70 -13.59 11.89
C GLY A 450 9.55 -12.86 10.84
N LEU A 451 9.95 -11.64 11.18
CA LEU A 451 10.79 -10.82 10.32
C LEU A 451 12.19 -11.42 10.13
N VAL A 452 12.75 -11.22 8.95
CA VAL A 452 14.17 -11.39 8.64
C VAL A 452 14.64 -10.10 7.99
N ILE A 453 15.38 -9.30 8.73
CA ILE A 453 15.82 -7.98 8.26
C ILE A 453 17.31 -8.05 7.91
N PRO A 454 17.71 -7.64 6.70
CA PRO A 454 19.12 -7.55 6.33
C PRO A 454 19.91 -6.69 7.32
N PRO A 455 21.11 -7.12 7.74
CA PRO A 455 21.87 -6.43 8.78
C PRO A 455 22.16 -4.95 8.49
N ARG A 456 22.31 -4.59 7.21
CA ARG A 456 22.65 -3.22 6.80
C ARG A 456 21.56 -2.20 7.13
N VAL A 457 20.29 -2.63 7.17
CA VAL A 457 19.13 -1.75 7.39
C VAL A 457 18.41 -2.00 8.72
N SER A 458 18.76 -3.03 9.48
CA SER A 458 18.13 -3.30 10.77
C SER A 458 18.39 -2.17 11.77
N GLN A 459 17.36 -1.76 12.53
CA GLN A 459 17.51 -0.79 13.63
C GLN A 459 18.57 -1.24 14.63
N PHE A 460 18.50 -2.50 15.04
CA PHE A 460 19.51 -3.17 15.83
C PHE A 460 20.04 -4.38 15.07
N GLN A 461 21.35 -4.47 14.95
CA GLN A 461 22.02 -5.57 14.25
C GLN A 461 22.29 -6.77 15.15
N ALA A 462 22.42 -6.51 16.44
CA ALA A 462 22.67 -7.56 17.44
C ALA A 462 21.94 -7.28 18.74
N VAL A 463 21.43 -8.35 19.35
CA VAL A 463 20.95 -8.34 20.73
C VAL A 463 21.87 -9.22 21.61
N VAL A 464 22.37 -8.66 22.71
CA VAL A 464 23.15 -9.41 23.69
C VAL A 464 22.23 -9.93 24.77
N VAL A 465 22.21 -11.25 24.96
CA VAL A 465 21.32 -11.91 25.91
C VAL A 465 22.14 -12.71 26.93
N PRO A 466 22.08 -12.33 28.22
CA PRO A 466 22.61 -13.18 29.30
C PRO A 466 21.88 -14.51 29.34
N VAL A 467 22.61 -15.61 29.39
CA VAL A 467 22.06 -16.98 29.46
C VAL A 467 22.65 -17.79 30.64
N GLY A 468 22.03 -18.92 30.96
CA GLY A 468 22.46 -19.76 32.07
C GLY A 468 22.09 -19.25 33.44
N ILE A 469 21.29 -18.18 33.54
CA ILE A 469 20.76 -17.65 34.80
C ILE A 469 19.51 -18.44 35.18
N THR A 470 19.57 -19.06 36.37
CA THR A 470 18.47 -19.88 36.95
C THR A 470 18.11 -19.36 38.33
N LYS A 471 17.06 -19.91 38.96
CA LYS A 471 16.70 -19.62 40.36
C LYS A 471 17.80 -20.03 41.36
N LYS A 472 18.73 -20.92 40.94
CA LYS A 472 19.85 -21.42 41.79
C LYS A 472 21.12 -20.59 41.59
N THR A 473 21.16 -19.67 40.61
CA THR A 473 22.31 -18.82 40.33
C THR A 473 22.47 -17.78 41.44
N SER A 474 23.66 -17.73 42.08
CA SER A 474 23.93 -16.75 43.14
C SER A 474 23.93 -15.32 42.57
N GLU A 475 23.68 -14.34 43.44
CA GLU A 475 23.72 -12.91 43.04
C GLU A 475 25.10 -12.49 42.47
N GLU A 476 26.17 -13.04 43.01
CA GLU A 476 27.51 -12.77 42.51
C GLU A 476 27.74 -13.32 41.09
N GLN A 477 27.29 -14.56 40.84
CA GLN A 477 27.34 -15.19 39.53
C GLN A 477 26.47 -14.43 38.51
N ARG A 478 25.23 -14.04 38.91
CA ARG A 478 24.32 -13.23 38.09
C ARG A 478 24.98 -11.92 37.72
N LYS A 479 25.51 -11.19 38.66
CA LYS A 479 26.22 -9.94 38.46
C LYS A 479 27.38 -10.08 37.45
N LYS A 480 28.20 -11.14 37.60
CA LYS A 480 29.31 -11.45 36.74
C LYS A 480 28.86 -11.70 35.29
N ILE A 481 27.75 -12.45 35.09
CA ILE A 481 27.20 -12.69 33.72
C ILE A 481 26.69 -11.39 33.09
N HIS A 482 25.96 -10.58 33.87
CA HIS A 482 25.44 -9.30 33.40
C HIS A 482 26.57 -8.32 33.07
N GLU A 483 27.64 -8.24 33.85
CA GLU A 483 28.82 -7.39 33.60
C GLU A 483 29.53 -7.84 32.35
N ALA A 484 29.74 -9.13 32.13
CA ALA A 484 30.34 -9.66 30.91
C ALA A 484 29.49 -9.37 29.66
N ALA A 485 28.17 -9.54 29.77
CA ALA A 485 27.26 -9.21 28.66
C ALA A 485 27.25 -7.70 28.34
N ARG A 486 27.32 -6.81 29.34
CA ARG A 486 27.43 -5.36 29.16
C ARG A 486 28.76 -4.96 28.53
N ASP A 487 29.87 -5.64 28.86
CA ASP A 487 31.14 -5.42 28.19
C ASP A 487 31.07 -5.76 26.71
N VAL A 488 30.48 -6.91 26.35
CA VAL A 488 30.23 -7.31 24.96
C VAL A 488 29.37 -6.28 24.23
N GLU A 489 28.26 -5.83 24.81
CA GLU A 489 27.42 -4.78 24.21
C GLU A 489 28.21 -3.49 23.97
N SER A 490 28.97 -3.04 24.97
CA SER A 490 29.79 -1.83 24.89
C SER A 490 30.84 -1.92 23.78
N ARG A 491 31.51 -3.05 23.65
CA ARG A 491 32.52 -3.29 22.61
C ARG A 491 31.91 -3.30 21.22
N LEU A 492 30.76 -3.97 21.03
CA LEU A 492 30.03 -3.97 19.78
C LEU A 492 29.62 -2.56 19.37
N LYS A 493 29.08 -1.75 20.28
CA LYS A 493 28.74 -0.35 19.99
C LYS A 493 29.95 0.51 19.59
N LYS A 494 31.10 0.29 20.22
CA LYS A 494 32.36 1.00 19.87
C LYS A 494 32.87 0.62 18.46
N SER A 495 32.47 -0.54 17.95
CA SER A 495 32.80 -1.03 16.60
C SER A 495 31.71 -0.72 15.57
N ASP A 496 30.89 0.31 15.79
CA ASP A 496 29.77 0.73 14.94
C ASP A 496 28.68 -0.33 14.71
N VAL A 497 28.61 -1.37 15.55
CA VAL A 497 27.52 -2.34 15.55
C VAL A 497 26.37 -1.79 16.37
N ARG A 498 25.21 -1.64 15.74
CA ARG A 498 23.96 -1.23 16.43
C ARG A 498 23.46 -2.38 17.31
N ALA A 499 24.00 -2.46 18.52
CA ALA A 499 23.70 -3.51 19.47
C ALA A 499 22.93 -2.97 20.69
N PHE A 500 22.16 -3.83 21.34
CA PHE A 500 21.60 -3.58 22.66
C PHE A 500 21.61 -4.87 23.49
N GLY A 501 21.55 -4.73 24.82
CA GLY A 501 21.48 -5.86 25.74
C GLY A 501 20.11 -5.98 26.40
N ASP A 502 19.59 -7.20 26.50
CA ASP A 502 18.37 -7.50 27.26
C ASP A 502 18.72 -8.11 28.61
N TYR A 503 18.76 -7.29 29.64
CA TYR A 503 19.10 -7.64 31.00
C TYR A 503 17.88 -7.88 31.90
N ASN A 504 16.69 -7.99 31.33
CA ASN A 504 15.46 -8.23 32.07
C ASN A 504 15.35 -9.72 32.47
N ASP A 505 15.49 -10.01 33.76
CA ASP A 505 15.44 -11.38 34.28
C ASP A 505 14.02 -11.94 34.47
N ASN A 506 12.97 -11.14 34.15
CA ASN A 506 11.58 -11.61 34.28
C ASN A 506 11.18 -12.59 33.14
N TYR A 507 11.95 -12.66 32.09
CA TYR A 507 11.70 -13.54 30.93
C TYR A 507 12.82 -14.57 30.78
N THR A 508 12.43 -15.80 30.43
CA THR A 508 13.41 -16.86 30.14
C THR A 508 14.18 -16.55 28.86
N PRO A 509 15.45 -17.04 28.73
CA PRO A 509 16.19 -16.89 27.48
C PRO A 509 15.41 -17.40 26.23
N GLY A 510 14.70 -18.52 26.36
CA GLY A 510 13.89 -19.05 25.25
C GLY A 510 12.76 -18.11 24.81
N TRP A 511 12.12 -17.40 25.74
CA TRP A 511 11.12 -16.38 25.42
C TRP A 511 11.77 -15.19 24.71
N LYS A 512 12.90 -14.70 25.20
CA LYS A 512 13.67 -13.63 24.58
C LYS A 512 14.10 -13.99 23.15
N PHE A 513 14.56 -15.22 22.95
CA PHE A 513 14.97 -15.72 21.63
C PHE A 513 13.81 -15.68 20.64
N ALA A 514 12.64 -16.21 21.03
CA ALA A 514 11.44 -16.18 20.20
C ALA A 514 10.99 -14.74 19.89
N GLN A 515 11.08 -13.84 20.86
CA GLN A 515 10.72 -12.43 20.69
C GLN A 515 11.64 -11.71 19.67
N TYR A 516 12.97 -11.94 19.76
CA TYR A 516 13.91 -11.31 18.84
C TYR A 516 13.95 -11.97 17.47
N GLU A 517 13.65 -13.27 17.39
CA GLU A 517 13.40 -13.95 16.10
C GLU A 517 12.17 -13.35 15.41
N LEU A 518 11.07 -13.11 16.14
CA LEU A 518 9.86 -12.49 15.60
C LEU A 518 10.13 -11.06 15.07
N LYS A 519 10.93 -10.28 15.80
CA LYS A 519 11.31 -8.91 15.42
C LYS A 519 12.40 -8.86 14.34
N GLY A 520 12.99 -9.98 13.97
CA GLY A 520 13.97 -10.07 12.89
C GLY A 520 15.33 -9.47 13.20
N ILE A 521 15.74 -9.43 14.49
CA ILE A 521 17.08 -8.98 14.85
C ILE A 521 18.12 -9.91 14.21
N PRO A 522 19.06 -9.40 13.38
CA PRO A 522 19.97 -10.23 12.60
C PRO A 522 20.81 -11.21 13.42
N LEU A 523 21.40 -10.76 14.51
CA LEU A 523 22.26 -11.58 15.35
C LEU A 523 21.79 -11.59 16.79
N ARG A 524 21.78 -12.75 17.40
CA ARG A 524 21.67 -12.94 18.85
C ARG A 524 23.06 -13.33 19.37
N VAL A 525 23.55 -12.59 20.34
CA VAL A 525 24.84 -12.82 21.03
C VAL A 525 24.53 -13.29 22.44
N GLU A 526 24.86 -14.53 22.73
CA GLU A 526 24.59 -15.18 24.01
C GLU A 526 25.88 -15.12 24.88
N MET A 527 25.71 -14.76 26.15
CA MET A 527 26.77 -14.74 27.15
C MET A 527 26.34 -15.49 28.38
N GLY A 528 26.97 -16.59 28.65
CA GLY A 528 26.71 -17.45 29.81
C GLY A 528 27.95 -17.78 30.62
N PRO A 529 27.85 -18.56 31.71
CA PRO A 529 29.00 -18.93 32.55
C PRO A 529 30.12 -19.62 31.78
N LYS A 530 29.77 -20.55 30.89
CA LYS A 530 30.73 -21.26 30.06
C LYS A 530 31.45 -20.33 29.08
N ASP A 531 30.72 -19.37 28.50
CA ASP A 531 31.29 -18.38 27.55
C ASP A 531 32.30 -17.48 28.27
N ILE A 532 32.04 -17.12 29.53
CA ILE A 532 32.96 -16.36 30.37
C ILE A 532 34.26 -17.17 30.63
N GLU A 533 34.13 -18.43 31.01
CA GLU A 533 35.27 -19.31 31.29
C GLU A 533 36.15 -19.49 30.05
N GLU A 534 35.56 -19.63 28.86
CA GLU A 534 36.26 -19.88 27.63
C GLU A 534 36.63 -18.58 26.88
N SER A 535 36.35 -17.40 27.46
CA SER A 535 36.57 -16.07 26.86
C SER A 535 36.02 -15.94 25.45
N GLN A 536 34.75 -16.27 25.28
CA GLN A 536 34.05 -16.29 24.00
C GLN A 536 32.60 -15.85 24.14
N VAL A 537 31.87 -15.77 23.01
CA VAL A 537 30.41 -15.61 22.92
C VAL A 537 29.84 -16.64 21.94
N THR A 538 28.59 -17.00 22.15
CA THR A 538 27.83 -17.76 21.15
C THR A 538 26.98 -16.79 20.33
N VAL A 539 27.14 -16.81 19.01
CA VAL A 539 26.40 -15.93 18.06
C VAL A 539 25.48 -16.79 17.23
N VAL A 540 24.22 -16.39 17.09
CA VAL A 540 23.21 -17.11 16.29
C VAL A 540 22.61 -16.16 15.26
N ARG A 541 22.66 -16.56 13.99
CA ARG A 541 22.04 -15.82 12.87
C ARG A 541 20.54 -16.05 12.83
N ARG A 542 19.79 -14.99 12.49
CA ARG A 542 18.32 -15.05 12.40
C ARG A 542 17.83 -15.86 11.20
N ASN A 543 18.47 -15.71 10.03
CA ASN A 543 17.97 -16.24 8.75
C ASN A 543 18.04 -17.76 8.61
N ASP A 544 19.02 -18.41 9.21
CA ASP A 544 19.28 -19.84 9.07
C ASP A 544 19.57 -20.57 10.40
N SER A 545 19.54 -19.83 11.51
CA SER A 545 19.85 -20.32 12.85
C SER A 545 21.27 -20.89 13.00
N ARG A 546 22.19 -20.56 12.08
CA ARG A 546 23.61 -20.96 12.17
C ARG A 546 24.24 -20.39 13.42
N LYS A 547 25.00 -21.23 14.14
CA LYS A 547 25.70 -20.87 15.36
C LYS A 547 27.18 -20.72 15.13
N TYR A 548 27.75 -19.71 15.75
CA TYR A 548 29.18 -19.43 15.76
C TYR A 548 29.65 -19.31 17.19
N THR A 549 30.85 -19.82 17.47
CA THR A 549 31.62 -19.51 18.68
C THR A 549 32.67 -18.47 18.32
N VAL A 550 32.59 -17.29 18.91
CA VAL A 550 33.47 -16.18 18.62
C VAL A 550 34.30 -15.84 19.85
N LYS A 551 35.60 -15.85 19.73
CA LYS A 551 36.50 -15.46 20.83
C LYS A 551 36.33 -13.95 21.11
N LEU A 552 36.38 -13.58 22.38
CA LEU A 552 36.29 -12.17 22.77
C LEU A 552 37.41 -11.31 22.15
N SER A 553 38.58 -11.89 21.89
CA SER A 553 39.68 -11.20 21.18
C SER A 553 39.40 -10.87 19.71
N GLU A 554 38.41 -11.52 19.11
CA GLU A 554 38.04 -11.37 17.69
C GLU A 554 36.64 -10.75 17.51
N LEU A 555 35.99 -10.34 18.60
CA LEU A 555 34.60 -9.93 18.61
C LEU A 555 34.32 -8.80 17.58
N GLU A 556 35.15 -7.75 17.60
CA GLU A 556 34.96 -6.54 16.81
C GLU A 556 35.19 -6.75 15.30
N SER A 557 35.98 -7.74 14.93
CA SER A 557 36.21 -8.11 13.53
C SER A 557 35.20 -9.16 13.04
N ARG A 558 34.93 -10.19 13.85
CA ARG A 558 34.15 -11.35 13.43
C ARG A 558 32.65 -11.06 13.34
N ILE A 559 32.10 -10.21 14.19
CA ILE A 559 30.67 -9.86 14.15
C ILE A 559 30.29 -9.16 12.84
N PRO A 560 31.01 -8.12 12.35
CA PRO A 560 30.77 -7.54 11.03
C PRO A 560 30.88 -8.55 9.89
N GLU A 561 31.85 -9.45 9.92
CA GLU A 561 32.00 -10.50 8.89
C GLU A 561 30.78 -11.44 8.87
N ILE A 562 30.28 -11.88 10.03
CA ILE A 562 29.08 -12.72 10.12
C ILE A 562 27.84 -11.98 9.56
N MET A 563 27.74 -10.67 9.77
CA MET A 563 26.68 -9.85 9.19
C MET A 563 26.78 -9.76 7.67
N ASP A 564 27.97 -9.60 7.13
CA ASP A 564 28.19 -9.57 5.68
C ASP A 564 27.93 -10.94 5.04
N GLU A 565 28.34 -12.03 5.67
CA GLU A 565 27.98 -13.39 5.27
C GLU A 565 26.45 -13.57 5.24
N MET A 566 25.75 -13.12 6.29
CA MET A 566 24.29 -13.19 6.36
C MET A 566 23.62 -12.38 5.24
N HIS A 567 24.11 -11.18 4.98
CA HIS A 567 23.60 -10.32 3.91
C HIS A 567 23.76 -10.98 2.54
N HIS A 568 24.96 -11.53 2.28
CA HIS A 568 25.26 -12.25 1.05
C HIS A 568 24.33 -13.47 0.88
N ASP A 569 24.20 -14.30 1.91
CA ASP A 569 23.32 -15.48 1.86
C ASP A 569 21.84 -15.11 1.61
N LEU A 570 21.36 -14.01 2.15
CA LEU A 570 20.00 -13.50 1.88
C LEU A 570 19.83 -13.08 0.42
N TYR A 571 20.83 -12.38 -0.14
CA TYR A 571 20.83 -11.95 -1.53
C TYR A 571 20.86 -13.16 -2.49
N GLU A 572 21.79 -14.09 -2.29
CA GLU A 572 21.94 -15.27 -3.15
C GLU A 572 20.69 -16.14 -3.14
N LYS A 573 20.08 -16.35 -1.96
CA LYS A 573 18.82 -17.10 -1.86
C LYS A 573 17.68 -16.43 -2.63
N ALA A 574 17.55 -15.12 -2.51
CA ALA A 574 16.52 -14.34 -3.21
C ALA A 574 16.79 -14.34 -4.72
N LYS A 575 18.06 -14.22 -5.13
CA LYS A 575 18.49 -14.24 -6.53
C LYS A 575 18.23 -15.61 -7.19
N GLU A 576 18.61 -16.68 -6.55
CA GLU A 576 18.32 -18.06 -7.03
C GLU A 576 16.83 -18.26 -7.26
N SER A 577 16.01 -17.80 -6.31
CA SER A 577 14.55 -17.87 -6.42
C SER A 577 14.03 -17.03 -7.60
N PHE A 578 14.53 -15.83 -7.80
CA PHE A 578 14.10 -14.97 -8.91
C PHE A 578 14.56 -15.53 -10.26
N ASP A 579 15.81 -15.94 -10.38
CA ASP A 579 16.37 -16.48 -11.63
C ASP A 579 15.66 -17.78 -12.06
N THR A 580 15.32 -18.64 -11.10
CA THR A 580 14.57 -19.89 -11.35
C THR A 580 13.16 -19.62 -11.87
N HIS A 581 12.52 -18.54 -11.42
CA HIS A 581 11.15 -18.20 -11.81
C HIS A 581 11.06 -17.15 -12.92
N ARG A 582 12.18 -16.72 -13.48
CA ARG A 582 12.25 -15.86 -14.67
C ARG A 582 12.52 -16.73 -15.90
N VAL A 583 11.45 -17.18 -16.53
CA VAL A 583 11.52 -18.19 -17.60
C VAL A 583 11.34 -17.56 -18.98
N ILE A 584 12.07 -18.07 -19.97
CA ILE A 584 11.91 -17.67 -21.36
C ILE A 584 10.79 -18.51 -21.98
N VAL A 585 9.81 -17.84 -22.61
CA VAL A 585 8.70 -18.49 -23.32
C VAL A 585 8.56 -17.86 -24.70
N ASN A 586 8.71 -18.67 -25.73
CA ASN A 586 8.69 -18.24 -27.14
C ASN A 586 7.33 -18.44 -27.82
N GLU A 587 6.46 -19.29 -27.27
CA GLU A 587 5.17 -19.62 -27.87
C GLU A 587 4.00 -19.37 -26.89
N TRP A 588 2.89 -18.86 -27.42
CA TRP A 588 1.72 -18.51 -26.60
C TRP A 588 1.13 -19.69 -25.85
N LYS A 589 1.15 -20.91 -26.42
CA LYS A 589 0.61 -22.11 -25.75
C LYS A 589 1.26 -22.41 -24.40
N ASP A 590 2.54 -22.03 -24.24
CA ASP A 590 3.32 -22.27 -23.02
C ASP A 590 3.27 -21.08 -22.05
N PHE A 591 2.77 -19.91 -22.50
CA PHE A 591 2.79 -18.67 -21.73
C PHE A 591 1.90 -18.72 -20.47
N VAL A 592 0.63 -19.05 -20.63
CA VAL A 592 -0.31 -19.12 -19.50
C VAL A 592 0.04 -20.27 -18.54
N PRO A 593 0.40 -21.48 -19.01
CA PRO A 593 0.90 -22.55 -18.12
C PRO A 593 2.13 -22.15 -17.29
N ALA A 594 3.09 -21.44 -17.90
CA ALA A 594 4.27 -20.95 -17.19
C ALA A 594 3.89 -19.88 -16.15
N LEU A 595 3.00 -18.95 -16.49
CA LEU A 595 2.49 -17.91 -15.59
C LEU A 595 1.76 -18.53 -14.38
N ASN A 596 0.99 -19.60 -14.58
CA ASN A 596 0.26 -20.29 -13.51
C ASN A 596 1.19 -21.06 -12.55
N LYS A 597 2.42 -21.35 -12.96
CA LYS A 597 3.49 -21.89 -12.10
C LYS A 597 4.22 -20.81 -11.30
N LYS A 598 3.61 -19.63 -11.14
CA LYS A 598 4.18 -18.49 -10.41
C LYS A 598 5.46 -17.92 -11.02
N ASN A 599 5.62 -18.00 -12.33
CA ASN A 599 6.76 -17.41 -13.03
C ASN A 599 6.46 -15.98 -13.51
N VAL A 600 7.51 -15.20 -13.68
CA VAL A 600 7.56 -14.05 -14.58
C VAL A 600 8.15 -14.53 -15.91
N ILE A 601 7.66 -14.03 -17.01
CA ILE A 601 7.92 -14.55 -18.34
C ILE A 601 8.72 -13.55 -19.15
N LEU A 602 9.85 -13.98 -19.67
CA LEU A 602 10.61 -13.21 -20.65
C LEU A 602 10.23 -13.75 -22.03
N ALA A 603 9.55 -12.95 -22.83
CA ALA A 603 8.99 -13.39 -24.11
C ALA A 603 9.34 -12.43 -25.25
N PRO A 604 9.56 -12.95 -26.48
CA PRO A 604 9.76 -12.13 -27.66
C PRO A 604 8.48 -11.34 -27.98
N TRP A 605 8.61 -10.04 -28.15
CA TRP A 605 7.48 -9.11 -28.31
C TRP A 605 7.67 -8.12 -29.45
N CYS A 606 6.58 -7.84 -30.16
CA CYS A 606 6.59 -6.99 -31.35
C CYS A 606 6.65 -5.47 -31.06
N GLY A 607 6.49 -5.06 -29.78
CA GLY A 607 6.49 -3.63 -29.40
C GLY A 607 5.19 -2.89 -29.65
N VAL A 608 4.10 -3.58 -29.95
CA VAL A 608 2.81 -2.97 -30.33
C VAL A 608 1.85 -2.96 -29.13
N MET A 609 1.22 -1.81 -28.84
CA MET A 609 0.37 -1.61 -27.66
C MET A 609 -0.87 -2.51 -27.67
N GLU A 610 -1.52 -2.68 -28.83
CA GLU A 610 -2.69 -3.56 -28.95
C GLU A 610 -2.33 -5.02 -28.65
N CYS A 611 -1.15 -5.46 -29.08
CA CYS A 611 -0.67 -6.82 -28.77
C CYS A 611 -0.37 -6.98 -27.25
N GLU A 612 0.07 -5.93 -26.59
CA GLU A 612 0.26 -5.93 -25.13
C GLU A 612 -1.08 -6.10 -24.39
N GLU A 613 -2.15 -5.45 -24.86
CA GLU A 613 -3.51 -5.65 -24.31
C GLU A 613 -4.02 -7.06 -24.59
N ASP A 614 -3.82 -7.59 -25.81
CA ASP A 614 -4.18 -8.96 -26.17
C ASP A 614 -3.47 -10.01 -25.29
N ILE A 615 -2.21 -9.75 -24.88
CA ILE A 615 -1.47 -10.60 -23.94
C ILE A 615 -2.13 -10.54 -22.56
N LYS A 616 -2.46 -9.36 -22.08
CA LYS A 616 -3.10 -9.17 -20.78
C LYS A 616 -4.48 -9.83 -20.71
N GLU A 617 -5.33 -9.59 -21.69
CA GLU A 617 -6.67 -10.16 -21.76
C GLU A 617 -6.63 -11.68 -21.95
N GLY A 618 -5.78 -12.16 -22.86
CA GLY A 618 -5.65 -13.57 -23.16
C GLY A 618 -4.99 -14.40 -22.04
N SER A 619 -4.27 -13.76 -21.12
CA SER A 619 -3.66 -14.41 -19.96
C SER A 619 -4.49 -14.28 -18.68
N ALA A 620 -5.57 -13.48 -18.72
CA ALA A 620 -6.52 -13.41 -17.62
C ALA A 620 -7.23 -14.77 -17.47
N LYS A 621 -7.42 -15.24 -16.23
CA LYS A 621 -8.18 -16.47 -15.97
C LYS A 621 -9.62 -16.26 -16.48
N LYS A 622 -10.05 -17.08 -17.44
CA LYS A 622 -11.47 -17.29 -17.70
C LYS A 622 -12.02 -18.17 -16.58
N ASP A 623 -13.26 -17.90 -16.17
CA ASP A 623 -14.01 -18.67 -15.18
C ASP A 623 -14.36 -20.06 -15.77
N ASP A 624 -13.40 -20.99 -15.79
CA ASP A 624 -13.58 -22.35 -16.30
C ASP A 624 -13.93 -23.34 -15.18
N GLY A 625 -14.54 -22.87 -14.08
CA GLY A 625 -15.15 -23.73 -13.07
C GLY A 625 -14.19 -24.51 -12.16
N GLU A 626 -12.89 -24.36 -12.27
CA GLU A 626 -11.95 -24.83 -11.26
C GLU A 626 -11.76 -23.74 -10.21
N GLU A 627 -12.31 -24.00 -9.02
CA GLU A 627 -12.16 -23.19 -7.81
C GLU A 627 -10.69 -23.20 -7.35
N PHE A 628 -9.87 -22.36 -7.96
CA PHE A 628 -8.74 -21.80 -7.24
C PHE A 628 -9.27 -20.62 -6.41
N GLU A 629 -9.09 -20.68 -5.09
CA GLU A 629 -9.40 -19.57 -4.20
C GLU A 629 -8.83 -18.27 -4.79
N GLN A 630 -9.70 -17.47 -5.38
CA GLN A 630 -9.39 -16.13 -5.84
C GLN A 630 -9.15 -15.29 -4.60
N ASP A 631 -7.94 -14.78 -4.46
CA ASP A 631 -7.76 -13.55 -3.70
C ASP A 631 -8.50 -12.44 -4.46
N ASP A 632 -9.80 -12.27 -4.14
CA ASP A 632 -10.69 -11.22 -4.69
C ASP A 632 -10.14 -9.80 -4.47
N LYS A 633 -9.01 -9.69 -3.78
CA LYS A 633 -8.30 -8.45 -3.45
C LYS A 633 -7.12 -8.14 -4.38
N ALA A 634 -6.81 -9.03 -5.32
CA ALA A 634 -5.67 -8.85 -6.20
C ALA A 634 -6.05 -8.17 -7.52
N PRO A 635 -5.48 -7.00 -7.84
CA PRO A 635 -5.72 -6.37 -9.14
C PRO A 635 -5.02 -7.15 -10.25
N SER A 636 -5.70 -7.22 -11.39
CA SER A 636 -5.38 -7.84 -12.66
C SER A 636 -4.95 -9.31 -12.60
N MET A 637 -5.83 -10.16 -13.06
CA MET A 637 -5.62 -11.59 -13.29
C MET A 637 -4.71 -11.86 -14.50
N GLY A 638 -4.61 -10.90 -15.44
CA GLY A 638 -3.79 -10.98 -16.65
C GLY A 638 -2.34 -10.56 -16.41
N ALA A 639 -1.44 -11.08 -17.23
CA ALA A 639 -0.05 -10.67 -17.25
C ALA A 639 0.09 -9.28 -17.87
N LYS A 640 0.75 -8.37 -17.16
CA LYS A 640 1.15 -7.06 -17.66
C LYS A 640 2.60 -7.09 -18.12
N SER A 641 2.98 -6.19 -19.00
CA SER A 641 4.39 -5.89 -19.24
C SER A 641 4.99 -5.27 -17.96
N LEU A 642 6.03 -5.88 -17.43
CA LEU A 642 6.76 -5.36 -16.27
C LEU A 642 7.83 -4.37 -16.74
N CYS A 643 8.69 -4.81 -17.65
CA CYS A 643 9.66 -3.95 -18.34
C CYS A 643 10.21 -4.65 -19.58
N ILE A 644 10.90 -3.87 -20.41
CA ILE A 644 11.83 -4.33 -21.43
C ILE A 644 13.21 -4.33 -20.77
N PRO A 645 13.77 -5.50 -20.36
CA PRO A 645 15.05 -5.54 -19.66
C PRO A 645 16.18 -4.95 -20.52
N PHE A 646 17.15 -4.30 -19.90
CA PHE A 646 18.33 -3.84 -20.63
C PHE A 646 19.23 -5.00 -21.06
N GLU A 647 19.31 -6.03 -20.25
CA GLU A 647 19.97 -7.29 -20.61
C GLU A 647 18.94 -8.21 -21.22
N GLN A 648 19.14 -8.55 -22.48
CA GLN A 648 18.21 -9.37 -23.25
C GLN A 648 18.90 -10.57 -23.88
N PRO A 649 18.19 -11.70 -24.04
CA PRO A 649 18.63 -12.76 -24.94
C PRO A 649 18.67 -12.26 -26.40
N GLU A 650 19.50 -12.89 -27.23
CA GLU A 650 19.48 -12.64 -28.67
C GLU A 650 18.16 -13.13 -29.28
N LEU A 651 17.57 -12.28 -30.15
CA LEU A 651 16.45 -12.70 -30.97
C LEU A 651 16.96 -13.49 -32.16
N ALA A 652 16.39 -14.68 -32.39
CA ALA A 652 16.67 -15.45 -33.58
C ALA A 652 16.14 -14.70 -34.83
N ALA A 653 16.81 -14.88 -35.97
CA ALA A 653 16.35 -14.30 -37.24
C ALA A 653 14.92 -14.76 -37.56
N GLY A 654 14.01 -13.80 -37.82
CA GLY A 654 12.59 -14.08 -38.08
C GLY A 654 11.77 -14.53 -36.86
N GLN A 655 12.31 -14.38 -35.64
CA GLN A 655 11.58 -14.66 -34.40
C GLN A 655 10.24 -13.93 -34.38
N LYS A 656 9.15 -14.68 -34.21
CA LYS A 656 7.82 -14.09 -34.05
C LYS A 656 7.54 -13.65 -32.64
N CYS A 657 6.65 -12.68 -32.51
CA CYS A 657 6.07 -12.28 -31.23
C CYS A 657 5.36 -13.48 -30.57
N VAL A 658 5.47 -13.60 -29.27
CA VAL A 658 4.83 -14.68 -28.48
C VAL A 658 3.31 -14.76 -28.69
N LYS A 659 2.65 -13.64 -29.03
CA LYS A 659 1.19 -13.54 -29.12
C LYS A 659 0.66 -13.40 -30.55
N CYS A 660 1.38 -12.74 -31.43
CA CYS A 660 0.90 -12.42 -32.79
C CYS A 660 1.95 -12.79 -33.86
N ASP A 661 1.55 -12.76 -35.15
CA ASP A 661 2.42 -13.16 -36.26
C ASP A 661 3.47 -12.11 -36.68
N ARG A 662 3.50 -10.96 -35.97
CA ARG A 662 4.50 -9.91 -36.24
C ARG A 662 5.88 -10.36 -35.80
N GLU A 663 6.90 -9.85 -36.47
CA GLU A 663 8.28 -10.06 -36.04
C GLU A 663 8.52 -9.41 -34.67
N ALA A 664 9.21 -10.13 -33.78
CA ALA A 664 9.59 -9.61 -32.48
C ALA A 664 10.71 -8.57 -32.64
N LYS A 665 10.60 -7.46 -31.90
CA LYS A 665 11.63 -6.42 -31.88
C LYS A 665 12.58 -6.59 -30.70
N GLN A 666 12.11 -7.19 -29.62
CA GLN A 666 12.82 -7.31 -28.36
C GLN A 666 12.14 -8.35 -27.46
N TYR A 667 12.82 -8.77 -26.41
CA TYR A 667 12.19 -9.47 -25.30
C TYR A 667 11.53 -8.45 -24.37
N CYS A 668 10.35 -8.80 -23.85
CA CYS A 668 9.68 -8.07 -22.78
C CYS A 668 9.40 -9.02 -21.61
N MET A 669 9.57 -8.54 -20.41
CA MET A 669 9.25 -9.29 -19.20
C MET A 669 7.78 -9.05 -18.84
N PHE A 670 7.00 -10.12 -18.79
CA PHE A 670 5.58 -10.13 -18.46
C PHE A 670 5.33 -10.86 -17.14
N GLY A 671 4.34 -10.44 -16.41
CA GLY A 671 3.94 -11.11 -15.17
C GLY A 671 2.65 -10.56 -14.59
N ARG A 672 2.06 -11.32 -13.68
CA ARG A 672 1.08 -10.74 -12.77
C ARG A 672 1.82 -9.77 -11.85
N SER A 673 1.23 -8.65 -11.51
CA SER A 673 1.90 -7.61 -10.71
C SER A 673 1.05 -7.16 -9.52
N TYR A 674 1.72 -6.59 -8.54
CA TYR A 674 1.09 -5.90 -7.43
C TYR A 674 0.56 -4.54 -7.84
#